data_a772fd4f2d5c98a58069b70c605afc56
#
_entry.id   a772fd4f2d5c98a58069b70c605afc56
#
_cell.length_a   1.000
_cell.length_b   1.000
_cell.length_c   1.000
_cell.angle_alpha   90.00
_cell.angle_beta   90.00
_cell.angle_gamma   90.00
#
_symmetry.space_group_name_H-M   'P 1'
#
loop_
_entity.id
_entity.type
_entity.pdbx_description
1 polymer ?
#
loop_
_entity_poly.entity_id
_entity_poly.type
_entity_poly.pdbx_seq_one_letter_code
_entity_poly.pdbx_strand_id
1 'polypeptide(L)'
;MNVEQEEIMQKYGVNELRRMFLEFFESKGHLAMKSFSLVPHNDKSLLLINSGMAPLKPYFTGQEIPPRRRVTTCQKCIRTGDIENVGKTARHGTFFEMLGNFSFGDYFKDEAIHWTWEFLTEVVGLDPDRLYPSIYQDDDEAFEIWNKEIGIPAERIFRFGKEDNFWEHGAGPCGPCSEVYYDRGEKYGCGEPGCTVGCECDRYMEIWNNVFTQFDNDGHNNYTELEQKNIDTGMGLERLACIVQDVDSMFDIDTLKALRDHVCNMAGVEYQKDDNTDTSIRVLTDHIRSVTFMISDGILPSNSGRGYVLRRLLRRACRHGRLLGIKGAFLVELAQTVIDGSKDGYPELEEKKDFIFNVIAKEEAQFNKTIDQGLSILADMEEEMKKNGETVLSGKNAFKLYDTYGFPIDLTSEILEEKGLTYDEKGFEEAQKEQRAKSEGTFGTHNYSGKDASVYDELDAELSSEFVGYDQLEVDSDETAMTSETEVVDALTDGDKGTIIVAKTPFYATMGGQEADKGIICTEDGEFVVEDVVKLAGGKFGHVGQVTKGMIKVGDKVTLKVDKENRALAENNHSATHLLQKALRMVLGNHVEQAGSLNNAQRLRFDFTHFSAMTAEELQKVEDIVNEKIRENLPVVIKNMPIEEAKKTGAAALFGEKYGDIVRVVSMGDFSIEFCGGTHVKNTGNIMAFKILSETGVAAGVRRIEALTSKGLLDYYSAQEKKLHETAKLLKATPENIEEKVSHLMNENKALKGEVESLKSKLAKDAMGDVMNQVEEVKGVKFLATSLEGVDMNGLRDLGDQLKEKLGEGVILLASVNDGKVSLMATATDGAMKQGAHAGNLIKAVAKLVGGGGGGRPNMAQAGGKNPAGVEDALKAAKEALEGQLA
;
A
#
# COMPACT_ATOMS: atom_id res chain seq x y z
N MET A 1 -30.43 37.97 50.81
CA MET A 1 -30.71 37.23 49.61
C MET A 1 -29.79 37.78 48.55
N ASN A 2 -28.56 37.24 48.47
CA ASN A 2 -27.67 37.46 47.36
C ASN A 2 -27.85 36.25 46.46
N VAL A 3 -28.49 36.46 45.33
CA VAL A 3 -28.44 35.51 44.24
C VAL A 3 -27.10 35.79 43.56
N GLU A 4 -26.15 34.90 43.78
CA GLU A 4 -24.94 34.84 42.98
C GLU A 4 -25.42 34.59 41.54
N GLN A 5 -25.22 35.55 40.67
CA GLN A 5 -25.27 35.36 39.24
C GLN A 5 -24.01 34.51 38.90
N GLU A 6 -24.15 33.20 38.83
CA GLU A 6 -23.25 32.38 38.00
C GLU A 6 -23.39 32.95 36.59
N GLU A 7 -22.38 33.70 36.11
CA GLU A 7 -22.23 34.01 34.70
C GLU A 7 -22.10 32.68 33.97
N ILE A 8 -23.17 32.30 33.29
CA ILE A 8 -23.17 31.10 32.45
C ILE A 8 -22.15 31.36 31.34
N MET A 9 -21.01 30.75 31.43
CA MET A 9 -19.98 30.77 30.39
C MET A 9 -20.64 30.38 29.07
N GLN A 10 -20.49 31.19 28.04
CA GLN A 10 -21.08 30.96 26.75
C GLN A 10 -20.40 29.73 26.12
N LYS A 11 -21.14 28.68 25.82
CA LYS A 11 -20.57 27.46 25.26
C LYS A 11 -20.42 27.58 23.75
N TYR A 12 -19.18 27.74 23.30
CA TYR A 12 -18.83 27.78 21.86
C TYR A 12 -18.55 26.37 21.32
N GLY A 13 -19.00 26.09 20.08
CA GLY A 13 -18.64 24.87 19.37
C GLY A 13 -17.23 24.91 18.80
N VAL A 14 -16.68 23.72 18.45
CA VAL A 14 -15.33 23.59 17.87
C VAL A 14 -15.15 24.46 16.62
N ASN A 15 -16.12 24.44 15.71
CA ASN A 15 -16.05 25.24 14.47
C ASN A 15 -16.10 26.75 14.75
N GLU A 16 -16.83 27.17 15.80
CA GLU A 16 -16.91 28.55 16.23
C GLU A 16 -15.59 29.01 16.87
N LEU A 17 -15.00 28.21 17.76
CA LEU A 17 -13.72 28.52 18.38
C LEU A 17 -12.59 28.65 17.33
N ARG A 18 -12.57 27.78 16.32
CA ARG A 18 -11.64 27.88 15.19
C ARG A 18 -11.78 29.21 14.48
N ARG A 19 -13.01 29.60 14.15
CA ARG A 19 -13.27 30.87 13.48
C ARG A 19 -12.90 32.07 14.37
N MET A 20 -13.28 32.08 15.65
CA MET A 20 -12.95 33.15 16.60
C MET A 20 -11.43 33.39 16.71
N PHE A 21 -10.63 32.32 16.75
CA PHE A 21 -9.18 32.43 16.80
C PHE A 21 -8.61 33.07 15.53
N LEU A 22 -9.01 32.59 14.37
CA LEU A 22 -8.50 33.13 13.10
C LEU A 22 -8.92 34.59 12.93
N GLU A 23 -10.18 34.94 13.17
CA GLU A 23 -10.69 36.32 13.10
C GLU A 23 -9.99 37.25 14.09
N PHE A 24 -9.71 36.78 15.32
CA PHE A 24 -8.97 37.56 16.32
C PHE A 24 -7.58 37.90 15.81
N PHE A 25 -6.81 36.94 15.30
CA PHE A 25 -5.47 37.21 14.80
C PHE A 25 -5.46 37.97 13.47
N GLU A 26 -6.47 37.82 12.63
CA GLU A 26 -6.65 38.72 11.48
C GLU A 26 -6.84 40.16 11.93
N SER A 27 -7.57 40.41 13.02
CA SER A 27 -7.71 41.77 13.61
C SER A 27 -6.39 42.35 14.12
N LYS A 28 -5.43 41.45 14.49
CA LYS A 28 -4.05 41.84 14.88
C LYS A 28 -3.11 41.93 13.67
N GLY A 29 -3.62 41.85 12.44
CA GLY A 29 -2.86 42.00 11.21
C GLY A 29 -2.22 40.74 10.65
N HIS A 30 -2.56 39.56 11.16
CA HIS A 30 -2.11 38.27 10.62
C HIS A 30 -2.83 37.92 9.32
N LEU A 31 -2.16 37.15 8.48
CA LEU A 31 -2.76 36.48 7.33
C LEU A 31 -3.26 35.10 7.77
N ALA A 32 -4.56 34.89 7.73
CA ALA A 32 -5.12 33.55 7.94
C ALA A 32 -4.79 32.66 6.73
N MET A 33 -4.01 31.64 6.97
CA MET A 33 -3.67 30.65 5.95
C MET A 33 -4.48 29.37 6.15
N LYS A 34 -4.83 28.71 5.04
CA LYS A 34 -5.48 27.40 5.10
C LYS A 34 -4.53 26.38 5.73
N SER A 35 -5.09 25.36 6.38
CA SER A 35 -4.33 24.23 6.85
C SER A 35 -3.53 23.58 5.72
N PHE A 36 -2.26 23.33 5.98
CA PHE A 36 -1.44 22.54 5.06
C PHE A 36 -1.85 21.06 5.08
N SER A 37 -1.41 20.34 4.07
CA SER A 37 -1.57 18.89 4.02
C SER A 37 -0.86 18.21 5.19
N LEU A 38 -1.40 17.11 5.68
CA LEU A 38 -0.73 16.21 6.64
C LEU A 38 0.56 15.58 6.08
N VAL A 39 0.72 15.63 4.75
CA VAL A 39 1.93 15.15 4.07
C VAL A 39 2.98 16.27 4.05
N PRO A 40 4.13 16.12 4.74
CA PRO A 40 5.17 17.15 4.76
C PRO A 40 5.71 17.42 3.35
N HIS A 41 5.87 18.68 2.98
CA HIS A 41 6.58 19.10 1.79
C HIS A 41 8.07 19.33 2.12
N ASN A 42 8.96 18.67 1.38
CA ASN A 42 10.41 18.84 1.46
C ASN A 42 11.07 18.56 2.82
N ASP A 43 10.34 18.04 3.80
CA ASP A 43 10.90 17.63 5.10
C ASP A 43 10.90 16.10 5.21
N LYS A 44 12.09 15.51 5.12
CA LYS A 44 12.29 14.05 5.27
C LYS A 44 12.38 13.59 6.73
N SER A 45 12.49 14.53 7.67
CA SER A 45 12.56 14.23 9.11
C SER A 45 11.20 13.88 9.68
N LEU A 46 10.11 14.33 9.04
CA LEU A 46 8.74 14.11 9.48
C LEU A 46 8.01 13.12 8.57
N LEU A 47 7.37 12.15 9.17
CA LEU A 47 6.48 11.22 8.46
C LEU A 47 5.15 11.88 8.13
N LEU A 48 4.59 12.61 9.10
CA LEU A 48 3.33 13.36 9.02
C LEU A 48 3.49 14.70 9.74
N ILE A 49 2.74 15.71 9.35
CA ILE A 49 2.70 16.99 10.05
C ILE A 49 2.13 16.78 11.46
N ASN A 50 2.89 17.17 12.47
CA ASN A 50 2.61 16.95 13.89
C ASN A 50 2.54 18.23 14.73
N SER A 51 2.76 19.41 14.09
CA SER A 51 2.69 20.74 14.74
C SER A 51 2.33 21.83 13.74
N GLY A 52 1.89 22.98 14.24
CA GLY A 52 1.55 24.15 13.43
C GLY A 52 2.75 24.75 12.71
N MET A 53 3.92 24.70 13.34
CA MET A 53 5.16 25.25 12.80
C MET A 53 5.78 24.38 11.68
N ALA A 54 5.58 23.07 11.70
CA ALA A 54 6.25 22.16 10.80
C ALA A 54 6.17 22.56 9.31
N PRO A 55 5.00 22.93 8.74
CA PRO A 55 4.91 23.37 7.36
C PRO A 55 5.47 24.79 7.13
N LEU A 56 5.70 25.57 8.18
CA LEU A 56 6.19 26.95 8.13
C LEU A 56 7.70 27.05 8.39
N LYS A 57 8.37 25.94 8.68
CA LYS A 57 9.81 25.88 9.01
C LYS A 57 10.72 26.67 8.06
N PRO A 58 10.52 26.67 6.72
CA PRO A 58 11.32 27.47 5.80
C PRO A 58 11.27 28.99 6.05
N TYR A 59 10.18 29.49 6.62
CA TYR A 59 10.04 30.92 6.96
C TYR A 59 10.81 31.28 8.23
N PHE A 60 10.88 30.37 9.20
CA PHE A 60 11.66 30.54 10.43
C PHE A 60 13.15 30.54 10.18
N THR A 61 13.62 29.75 9.21
CA THR A 61 15.04 29.64 8.83
C THR A 61 15.47 30.66 7.80
N GLY A 62 14.54 31.50 7.30
CA GLY A 62 14.82 32.44 6.22
C GLY A 62 15.10 31.83 4.85
N GLN A 63 14.86 30.52 4.68
CA GLN A 63 14.98 29.83 3.39
C GLN A 63 13.93 30.29 2.39
N GLU A 64 12.74 30.66 2.88
CA GLU A 64 11.67 31.22 2.09
C GLU A 64 11.15 32.52 2.73
N ILE A 65 10.66 33.44 1.89
CA ILE A 65 10.03 34.67 2.35
C ILE A 65 8.56 34.37 2.67
N PRO A 66 8.07 34.61 3.89
CA PRO A 66 6.68 34.39 4.21
C PRO A 66 5.77 35.35 3.42
N PRO A 67 4.54 34.93 3.07
CA PRO A 67 3.58 35.82 2.35
C PRO A 67 3.21 37.07 3.16
N ARG A 68 3.33 36.98 4.47
CA ARG A 68 3.22 38.10 5.42
C ARG A 68 4.04 37.77 6.66
N ARG A 69 4.61 38.76 7.34
CA ARG A 69 5.40 38.52 8.56
C ARG A 69 4.58 38.03 9.75
N ARG A 70 3.26 38.20 9.71
CA ARG A 70 2.27 37.71 10.67
C ARG A 70 1.36 36.70 9.98
N VAL A 71 1.34 35.50 10.45
CA VAL A 71 0.49 34.42 9.90
C VAL A 71 -0.27 33.74 11.03
N THR A 72 -1.50 33.31 10.76
CA THR A 72 -2.27 32.46 11.68
C THR A 72 -2.84 31.28 10.93
N THR A 73 -2.91 30.13 11.59
CA THR A 73 -3.43 28.89 11.00
C THR A 73 -4.24 28.08 12.02
N CYS A 74 -5.15 27.26 11.51
CA CYS A 74 -5.64 26.09 12.21
C CYS A 74 -5.10 24.87 11.48
N GLN A 75 -4.01 24.28 11.96
CA GLN A 75 -3.27 23.23 11.28
C GLN A 75 -3.73 21.85 11.71
N LYS A 76 -4.07 20.99 10.73
CA LYS A 76 -4.27 19.56 10.92
C LYS A 76 -2.96 18.92 11.37
N CYS A 77 -3.00 18.11 12.42
CA CYS A 77 -1.83 17.43 12.97
C CYS A 77 -2.14 15.96 13.24
N ILE A 78 -1.14 15.11 13.03
CA ILE A 78 -1.18 13.68 13.42
C ILE A 78 0.03 13.37 14.30
N ARG A 79 -0.22 12.84 15.51
CA ARG A 79 0.80 12.30 16.40
C ARG A 79 0.59 10.79 16.57
N THR A 80 1.59 10.03 16.16
CA THR A 80 1.52 8.55 16.17
C THR A 80 2.07 7.94 17.46
N GLY A 81 2.87 8.68 18.22
CA GLY A 81 3.41 8.22 19.51
C GLY A 81 2.33 7.93 20.56
N ASP A 82 1.17 8.59 20.43
CA ASP A 82 0.08 8.47 21.41
C ASP A 82 -0.97 7.42 21.06
N ILE A 83 -0.81 6.66 19.98
CA ILE A 83 -1.81 5.67 19.51
C ILE A 83 -2.21 4.69 20.63
N GLU A 84 -1.24 4.26 21.44
CA GLU A 84 -1.48 3.30 22.53
C GLU A 84 -2.22 3.93 23.72
N ASN A 85 -2.19 5.27 23.86
CA ASN A 85 -2.85 6.01 24.92
C ASN A 85 -4.27 6.44 24.54
N VAL A 86 -4.60 6.41 23.25
CA VAL A 86 -5.94 6.75 22.76
C VAL A 86 -6.98 5.82 23.38
N GLY A 87 -8.03 6.41 23.92
CA GLY A 87 -9.10 5.73 24.60
C GLY A 87 -8.85 5.45 26.10
N LYS A 88 -7.59 5.44 26.53
CA LYS A 88 -7.22 5.22 27.96
C LYS A 88 -7.16 6.52 28.77
N THR A 89 -6.92 7.65 28.13
CA THR A 89 -6.84 8.97 28.76
C THR A 89 -7.90 9.91 28.20
N ALA A 90 -8.18 11.00 28.92
CA ALA A 90 -9.19 11.98 28.52
C ALA A 90 -8.72 12.98 27.44
N ARG A 91 -7.40 13.05 27.20
CA ARG A 91 -6.72 14.14 26.46
C ARG A 91 -5.89 13.71 25.26
N HIS A 92 -5.70 12.39 25.01
CA HIS A 92 -4.89 11.88 23.92
C HIS A 92 -5.75 11.48 22.72
N GLY A 93 -5.37 12.00 21.54
CA GLY A 93 -5.92 11.64 20.26
C GLY A 93 -4.82 11.61 19.21
N THR A 94 -4.99 10.82 18.14
CA THR A 94 -4.02 10.74 17.05
C THR A 94 -4.14 11.93 16.11
N PHE A 95 -5.35 12.38 15.81
CA PHE A 95 -5.61 13.60 15.03
C PHE A 95 -6.07 14.72 15.97
N PHE A 96 -5.51 15.90 15.78
CA PHE A 96 -5.96 17.11 16.46
C PHE A 96 -5.72 18.32 15.58
N GLU A 97 -6.39 19.42 15.93
CA GLU A 97 -6.23 20.71 15.27
C GLU A 97 -5.41 21.65 16.15
N MET A 98 -4.33 22.20 15.58
CA MET A 98 -3.47 23.15 16.28
C MET A 98 -3.73 24.56 15.76
N LEU A 99 -4.28 25.41 16.61
CA LEU A 99 -4.40 26.84 16.41
C LEU A 99 -3.04 27.48 16.67
N GLY A 100 -2.57 28.29 15.73
CA GLY A 100 -1.26 28.92 15.83
C GLY A 100 -1.22 30.33 15.27
N ASN A 101 -0.50 31.23 15.96
CA ASN A 101 -0.12 32.53 15.44
C ASN A 101 1.40 32.63 15.39
N PHE A 102 1.91 33.18 14.31
CA PHE A 102 3.33 33.15 13.97
C PHE A 102 3.81 34.54 13.62
N SER A 103 5.02 34.89 14.11
CA SER A 103 5.74 36.10 13.76
C SER A 103 7.09 35.75 13.15
N PHE A 104 7.37 36.31 12.00
CA PHE A 104 8.65 36.16 11.30
C PHE A 104 9.40 37.49 11.38
N GLY A 105 10.03 37.77 12.55
CA GLY A 105 10.77 38.97 12.81
C GLY A 105 9.93 40.29 12.85
N ASP A 106 8.67 40.20 13.30
CA ASP A 106 7.78 41.36 13.43
C ASP A 106 7.52 41.65 14.92
N TYR A 107 6.72 40.86 15.61
CA TYR A 107 6.48 40.97 17.05
C TYR A 107 7.16 39.82 17.81
N PHE A 108 7.29 39.98 19.15
CA PHE A 108 7.94 38.96 19.97
C PHE A 108 7.13 38.70 21.26
N LYS A 109 7.80 38.51 22.42
CA LYS A 109 7.18 38.06 23.66
C LYS A 109 6.05 38.94 24.18
N ASP A 110 6.23 40.23 24.11
CA ASP A 110 5.28 41.22 24.67
C ASP A 110 3.92 41.07 24.02
N GLU A 111 3.82 41.25 22.72
CA GLU A 111 2.56 41.12 22.00
C GLU A 111 2.02 39.71 22.05
N ALA A 112 2.88 38.67 21.96
CA ALA A 112 2.45 37.30 22.01
C ALA A 112 1.74 36.96 23.31
N ILE A 113 2.29 37.36 24.46
CA ILE A 113 1.72 37.10 25.79
C ILE A 113 0.44 37.92 25.98
N HIS A 114 0.45 39.19 25.60
CA HIS A 114 -0.73 40.04 25.71
C HIS A 114 -1.91 39.53 24.87
N TRP A 115 -1.65 39.13 23.63
CA TRP A 115 -2.72 38.57 22.76
C TRP A 115 -3.19 37.21 23.21
N THR A 116 -2.31 36.39 23.77
CA THR A 116 -2.70 35.12 24.41
C THR A 116 -3.70 35.38 25.55
N TRP A 117 -3.37 36.33 26.44
CA TRP A 117 -4.23 36.68 27.54
C TRP A 117 -5.55 37.29 27.08
N GLU A 118 -5.51 38.28 26.19
CA GLU A 118 -6.68 38.94 25.59
C GLU A 118 -7.62 37.91 24.95
N PHE A 119 -7.08 36.99 24.15
CA PHE A 119 -7.90 35.97 23.50
C PHE A 119 -8.59 35.07 24.51
N LEU A 120 -7.87 34.55 25.49
CA LEU A 120 -8.43 33.64 26.48
C LEU A 120 -9.46 34.29 27.41
N THR A 121 -9.18 35.51 27.87
CA THR A 121 -10.01 36.16 28.90
C THR A 121 -11.11 37.06 28.32
N GLU A 122 -10.83 37.83 27.26
CA GLU A 122 -11.80 38.76 26.69
C GLU A 122 -12.59 38.21 25.53
N VAL A 123 -11.97 37.36 24.66
CA VAL A 123 -12.64 36.82 23.49
C VAL A 123 -13.37 35.52 23.83
N VAL A 124 -12.68 34.58 24.47
CA VAL A 124 -13.26 33.27 24.85
C VAL A 124 -14.02 33.39 26.18
N GLY A 125 -13.60 34.28 27.08
CA GLY A 125 -14.25 34.52 28.36
C GLY A 125 -13.88 33.51 29.44
N LEU A 126 -12.68 32.96 29.41
CA LEU A 126 -12.19 32.10 30.49
C LEU A 126 -11.92 32.88 31.76
N ASP A 127 -12.20 32.29 32.91
CA ASP A 127 -11.93 32.84 34.21
C ASP A 127 -10.42 33.09 34.41
N PRO A 128 -9.97 34.39 34.55
CA PRO A 128 -8.56 34.74 34.74
C PRO A 128 -7.94 34.09 35.96
N ASP A 129 -8.73 33.80 37.02
CA ASP A 129 -8.25 33.21 38.25
C ASP A 129 -7.94 31.74 38.14
N ARG A 130 -8.36 31.09 37.04
CA ARG A 130 -8.10 29.69 36.74
C ARG A 130 -6.98 29.49 35.70
N LEU A 131 -6.35 30.56 35.22
CA LEU A 131 -5.24 30.54 34.27
C LEU A 131 -3.89 30.62 34.98
N TYR A 132 -2.99 29.71 34.69
CA TYR A 132 -1.69 29.56 35.30
C TYR A 132 -0.60 29.49 34.24
N PRO A 133 0.19 30.54 34.00
CA PRO A 133 1.31 30.49 33.06
C PRO A 133 2.52 29.75 33.67
N SER A 134 3.23 29.04 32.82
CA SER A 134 4.59 28.57 33.05
C SER A 134 5.57 29.27 32.12
N ILE A 135 6.83 29.32 32.50
CA ILE A 135 7.91 29.95 31.74
C ILE A 135 9.19 29.12 31.88
N TYR A 136 10.10 29.28 30.92
CA TYR A 136 11.44 28.74 31.09
C TYR A 136 12.14 29.39 32.30
N GLN A 137 12.84 28.61 33.09
CA GLN A 137 13.39 29.03 34.38
C GLN A 137 14.24 30.28 34.32
N ASP A 138 14.97 30.53 33.23
CA ASP A 138 15.88 31.63 33.04
C ASP A 138 15.25 32.79 32.20
N ASP A 139 13.94 32.70 31.88
CA ASP A 139 13.24 33.74 31.09
C ASP A 139 12.57 34.78 31.99
N ASP A 140 13.40 35.70 32.54
CA ASP A 140 12.91 36.77 33.36
C ASP A 140 12.06 37.79 32.61
N GLU A 141 12.27 37.95 31.28
CA GLU A 141 11.48 38.83 30.44
C GLU A 141 10.01 38.36 30.38
N ALA A 142 9.78 37.09 30.10
CA ALA A 142 8.44 36.54 30.10
C ALA A 142 7.80 36.58 31.49
N PHE A 143 8.59 36.39 32.56
CA PHE A 143 8.10 36.58 33.94
C PHE A 143 7.61 38.00 34.21
N GLU A 144 8.38 39.01 33.80
CA GLU A 144 8.00 40.41 34.00
C GLU A 144 6.73 40.79 33.25
N ILE A 145 6.57 40.31 32.00
CA ILE A 145 5.35 40.56 31.22
C ILE A 145 4.15 39.97 31.94
N TRP A 146 4.19 38.69 32.32
CA TRP A 146 3.09 38.02 33.03
C TRP A 146 2.76 38.69 34.36
N ASN A 147 3.79 39.04 35.15
CA ASN A 147 3.61 39.53 36.49
C ASN A 147 3.27 41.04 36.56
N LYS A 148 4.00 41.86 35.81
CA LYS A 148 3.89 43.33 35.93
C LYS A 148 2.90 43.94 34.94
N GLU A 149 2.83 43.39 33.72
CA GLU A 149 2.01 43.99 32.67
C GLU A 149 0.63 43.35 32.62
N ILE A 150 0.55 42.02 32.63
CA ILE A 150 -0.72 41.30 32.71
C ILE A 150 -1.28 41.30 34.15
N GLY A 151 -0.42 41.32 35.15
CA GLY A 151 -0.81 41.44 36.56
C GLY A 151 -1.08 40.11 37.28
N ILE A 152 -0.54 38.99 36.76
CA ILE A 152 -0.67 37.69 37.42
C ILE A 152 0.23 37.62 38.65
N PRO A 153 -0.29 37.23 39.84
CA PRO A 153 0.53 37.06 41.03
C PRO A 153 1.71 36.11 40.81
N ALA A 154 2.88 36.45 41.34
CA ALA A 154 4.11 35.68 41.14
C ALA A 154 4.00 34.20 41.54
N GLU A 155 3.18 33.86 42.54
CA GLU A 155 2.91 32.53 43.00
C GLU A 155 2.07 31.69 42.04
N ARG A 156 1.47 32.32 41.03
CA ARG A 156 0.72 31.64 39.94
C ARG A 156 1.54 31.45 38.66
N ILE A 157 2.80 31.96 38.63
CA ILE A 157 3.71 31.84 37.51
C ILE A 157 4.75 30.77 37.84
N PHE A 158 4.75 29.65 37.07
CA PHE A 158 5.61 28.50 37.34
C PHE A 158 6.86 28.56 36.46
N ARG A 159 8.02 28.21 37.05
CA ARG A 159 9.30 28.17 36.35
C ARG A 159 9.73 26.72 36.19
N PHE A 160 9.86 26.27 34.95
CA PHE A 160 10.28 24.90 34.65
C PHE A 160 11.58 24.85 33.86
N GLY A 161 12.20 23.69 33.83
CA GLY A 161 13.46 23.48 33.13
C GLY A 161 13.29 23.32 31.62
N LYS A 162 14.37 22.85 31.01
CA LYS A 162 14.41 22.65 29.56
C LYS A 162 13.47 21.56 29.09
N GLU A 163 13.17 20.58 29.91
CA GLU A 163 12.29 19.45 29.57
C GLU A 163 10.84 19.92 29.33
N ASP A 164 10.39 20.96 30.01
CA ASP A 164 9.01 21.43 29.96
C ASP A 164 8.86 22.74 29.18
N ASN A 165 9.70 23.77 29.46
CA ASN A 165 9.54 25.10 28.90
C ASN A 165 10.66 25.52 27.94
N PHE A 166 11.20 24.58 27.17
CA PHE A 166 12.09 24.87 26.05
C PHE A 166 11.76 23.97 24.87
N TRP A 167 11.25 24.58 23.79
CA TRP A 167 10.85 23.79 22.64
C TRP A 167 12.00 23.61 21.64
N GLU A 168 12.27 22.35 21.29
CA GLU A 168 13.22 21.98 20.26
C GLU A 168 12.78 20.66 19.59
N HIS A 169 13.06 20.53 18.31
CA HIS A 169 12.79 19.30 17.57
C HIS A 169 13.94 18.98 16.62
N GLY A 170 14.96 18.29 17.14
CA GLY A 170 16.18 17.97 16.42
C GLY A 170 16.97 19.22 16.03
N ALA A 171 17.54 19.24 14.80
CA ALA A 171 18.20 20.43 14.26
C ALA A 171 17.18 21.46 13.75
N GLY A 172 17.45 22.72 14.02
CA GLY A 172 16.65 23.85 13.53
C GLY A 172 16.23 24.87 14.59
N PRO A 173 15.31 25.76 14.24
CA PRO A 173 14.85 26.85 15.12
C PRO A 173 14.25 26.33 16.42
N CYS A 174 14.65 26.91 17.53
CA CYS A 174 14.23 26.51 18.88
C CYS A 174 14.28 27.69 19.85
N GLY A 175 13.73 27.51 21.04
CA GLY A 175 13.78 28.57 22.07
C GLY A 175 12.98 28.25 23.32
N PRO A 176 13.10 29.09 24.35
CA PRO A 176 12.26 29.00 25.53
C PRO A 176 10.80 29.20 25.19
N CYS A 177 9.93 28.67 26.02
CA CYS A 177 8.50 28.81 25.81
C CYS A 177 7.78 29.14 27.11
N SER A 178 6.58 29.72 26.95
CA SER A 178 5.63 29.98 28.00
C SER A 178 4.32 29.26 27.69
N GLU A 179 3.92 28.40 28.58
CA GLU A 179 2.66 27.63 28.45
C GLU A 179 1.59 28.21 29.35
N VAL A 180 0.34 28.10 28.95
CA VAL A 180 -0.81 28.51 29.75
C VAL A 180 -1.62 27.29 30.11
N TYR A 181 -1.78 27.06 31.40
CA TYR A 181 -2.58 25.96 31.98
C TYR A 181 -3.90 26.51 32.50
N TYR A 182 -4.96 25.70 32.39
CA TYR A 182 -6.26 25.98 32.99
C TYR A 182 -6.57 25.01 34.12
N ASP A 183 -6.87 25.50 35.31
CA ASP A 183 -7.33 24.70 36.44
C ASP A 183 -8.78 24.27 36.25
N ARG A 184 -9.03 23.03 35.90
CA ARG A 184 -10.36 22.42 35.73
C ARG A 184 -11.06 22.10 37.04
N GLY A 185 -10.34 22.28 38.17
CA GLY A 185 -10.85 22.03 39.52
C GLY A 185 -10.43 20.68 40.11
N GLU A 186 -10.61 20.55 41.40
CA GLU A 186 -10.11 19.42 42.20
C GLU A 186 -10.67 18.07 41.77
N LYS A 187 -11.87 18.02 41.17
CA LYS A 187 -12.48 16.78 40.69
C LYS A 187 -11.66 16.04 39.63
N TYR A 188 -10.76 16.77 38.93
CA TYR A 188 -9.86 16.23 37.90
C TYR A 188 -8.44 15.98 38.40
N GLY A 189 -8.17 16.31 39.68
CA GLY A 189 -6.85 16.13 40.28
C GLY A 189 -6.56 14.67 40.63
N CYS A 190 -5.27 14.37 40.81
CA CYS A 190 -4.80 13.04 41.25
C CYS A 190 -5.11 12.72 42.70
N GLY A 191 -5.65 13.68 43.49
CA GLY A 191 -5.93 13.54 44.93
C GLY A 191 -4.70 13.58 45.82
N GLU A 192 -3.51 13.77 45.28
CA GLU A 192 -2.27 13.89 46.03
C GLU A 192 -2.08 15.30 46.62
N PRO A 193 -1.49 15.45 47.83
CA PRO A 193 -1.31 16.73 48.52
C PRO A 193 -0.42 17.74 47.76
N GLY A 194 0.26 17.36 46.70
CA GLY A 194 1.15 18.21 45.92
C GLY A 194 0.65 18.49 44.49
N CYS A 195 -0.61 18.25 44.20
CA CYS A 195 -1.20 18.49 42.86
C CYS A 195 -1.10 19.96 42.49
N THR A 196 -0.31 20.26 41.45
CA THR A 196 -0.03 21.62 40.97
C THR A 196 0.20 21.60 39.46
N VAL A 197 0.44 22.75 38.83
CA VAL A 197 0.86 22.86 37.43
C VAL A 197 2.10 22.01 37.19
N GLY A 198 2.13 21.27 36.09
CA GLY A 198 3.16 20.26 35.77
C GLY A 198 2.84 18.87 36.29
N CYS A 199 1.74 18.68 37.04
CA CYS A 199 1.25 17.35 37.38
C CYS A 199 0.64 16.68 36.15
N GLU A 200 0.90 15.37 35.98
CA GLU A 200 0.37 14.60 34.82
C GLU A 200 -1.15 14.31 34.88
N CYS A 201 -1.84 14.72 35.96
CA CYS A 201 -3.29 14.57 36.06
C CYS A 201 -4.05 15.57 35.17
N ASP A 202 -5.36 15.37 35.04
CA ASP A 202 -6.20 16.19 34.17
C ASP A 202 -6.72 17.52 34.79
N ARG A 203 -6.23 17.88 36.00
CA ARG A 203 -6.64 19.14 36.69
C ARG A 203 -6.10 20.37 35.99
N TYR A 204 -4.76 20.46 35.84
CA TYR A 204 -4.10 21.57 35.16
C TYR A 204 -3.84 21.20 33.71
N MET A 205 -4.79 21.54 32.83
CA MET A 205 -4.68 21.22 31.41
C MET A 205 -3.92 22.32 30.67
N GLU A 206 -2.77 21.97 30.08
CA GLU A 206 -2.07 22.85 29.15
C GLU A 206 -2.98 23.09 27.94
N ILE A 207 -3.26 24.38 27.66
CA ILE A 207 -4.11 24.79 26.55
C ILE A 207 -3.33 25.50 25.44
N TRP A 208 -2.31 26.27 25.77
CA TRP A 208 -1.57 27.10 24.81
C TRP A 208 -0.09 27.15 25.14
N ASN A 209 0.76 26.92 24.13
CA ASN A 209 2.20 27.10 24.25
C ASN A 209 2.68 28.21 23.33
N ASN A 210 3.39 29.21 23.88
CA ASN A 210 4.05 30.31 23.19
C ASN A 210 5.55 30.04 23.14
N VAL A 211 6.08 29.65 21.96
CA VAL A 211 7.51 29.41 21.75
C VAL A 211 8.19 30.65 21.24
N PHE A 212 9.19 31.13 21.96
CA PHE A 212 10.01 32.28 21.62
C PHE A 212 11.25 31.80 20.85
N THR A 213 11.07 31.60 19.57
CA THR A 213 12.10 31.03 18.68
C THR A 213 13.22 32.06 18.45
N GLN A 214 14.32 31.89 19.13
CA GLN A 214 15.45 32.83 19.11
C GLN A 214 16.80 32.14 18.89
N PHE A 215 16.84 30.79 18.87
CA PHE A 215 18.05 30.03 18.66
C PHE A 215 17.87 29.06 17.47
N ASP A 216 19.01 28.68 16.88
CA ASP A 216 19.12 27.56 15.93
C ASP A 216 19.99 26.46 16.54
N ASN A 217 19.47 25.23 16.58
CA ASN A 217 20.17 24.06 17.09
C ASN A 217 20.77 23.28 15.90
N ASP A 218 22.09 23.04 15.93
CA ASP A 218 22.81 22.28 14.88
C ASP A 218 22.53 20.75 14.91
N GLY A 219 21.69 20.30 15.84
CA GLY A 219 21.38 18.88 16.06
C GLY A 219 22.40 18.16 16.98
N HIS A 220 23.39 18.90 17.48
CA HIS A 220 24.38 18.41 18.44
C HIS A 220 24.33 19.15 19.77
N ASN A 221 23.20 19.84 20.05
CA ASN A 221 22.98 20.71 21.20
C ASN A 221 23.88 21.96 21.26
N ASN A 222 24.37 22.44 20.11
CA ASN A 222 24.98 23.75 20.02
C ASN A 222 23.92 24.75 19.53
N TYR A 223 23.72 25.82 20.29
CA TYR A 223 22.70 26.83 20.04
C TYR A 223 23.37 28.12 19.57
N THR A 224 22.96 28.63 18.41
CA THR A 224 23.35 29.96 17.91
C THR A 224 22.14 30.87 17.89
N GLU A 225 22.30 32.12 18.25
CA GLU A 225 21.18 33.09 18.15
C GLU A 225 20.81 33.30 16.70
N LEU A 226 19.50 33.27 16.43
CA LEU A 226 18.94 33.65 15.14
C LEU A 226 19.08 35.14 14.91
N GLU A 227 19.40 35.56 13.68
CA GLU A 227 19.40 36.96 13.29
C GLU A 227 18.03 37.63 13.49
N GLN A 228 16.97 36.82 13.35
CA GLN A 228 15.59 37.26 13.46
C GLN A 228 14.91 36.42 14.56
N LYS A 229 14.35 37.12 15.55
CA LYS A 229 13.52 36.51 16.60
C LYS A 229 12.12 36.25 16.05
N ASN A 230 11.56 35.07 16.32
CA ASN A 230 10.28 34.66 15.78
C ASN A 230 9.35 34.21 16.91
N ILE A 231 8.06 34.20 16.63
CA ILE A 231 7.03 33.60 17.48
C ILE A 231 6.44 32.39 16.76
N ASP A 232 6.39 31.29 17.48
CA ASP A 232 5.66 30.08 17.15
C ASP A 232 4.70 29.79 18.31
N THR A 233 3.40 29.63 18.01
CA THR A 233 2.46 29.24 19.06
C THR A 233 1.64 28.04 18.67
N GLY A 234 1.23 27.27 19.66
CA GLY A 234 0.36 26.12 19.45
C GLY A 234 -0.67 25.98 20.57
N MET A 235 -1.96 26.03 20.19
CA MET A 235 -3.08 25.78 21.06
C MET A 235 -3.92 24.63 20.51
N GLY A 236 -4.13 23.56 21.30
CA GLY A 236 -5.00 22.46 20.91
C GLY A 236 -6.46 22.89 20.87
N LEU A 237 -7.09 22.89 19.69
CA LEU A 237 -8.48 23.29 19.54
C LEU A 237 -9.42 22.40 20.36
N GLU A 238 -9.19 21.08 20.37
CA GLU A 238 -9.99 20.12 21.14
C GLU A 238 -9.82 20.33 22.65
N ARG A 239 -8.61 20.69 23.13
CA ARG A 239 -8.37 21.00 24.54
C ARG A 239 -9.10 22.29 24.96
N LEU A 240 -9.02 23.35 24.15
CA LEU A 240 -9.77 24.57 24.37
C LEU A 240 -11.27 24.32 24.40
N ALA A 241 -11.80 23.54 23.42
CA ALA A 241 -13.21 23.19 23.37
C ALA A 241 -13.65 22.40 24.60
N CYS A 242 -12.81 21.49 25.10
CA CYS A 242 -13.08 20.72 26.31
C CYS A 242 -13.31 21.61 27.54
N ILE A 243 -12.50 22.68 27.67
CA ILE A 243 -12.63 23.65 28.76
C ILE A 243 -13.85 24.53 28.57
N VAL A 244 -14.05 25.11 27.39
CA VAL A 244 -15.15 26.03 27.08
C VAL A 244 -16.52 25.34 27.16
N GLN A 245 -16.60 24.10 26.77
CA GLN A 245 -17.81 23.30 26.85
C GLN A 245 -18.02 22.63 28.22
N ASP A 246 -17.05 22.77 29.14
CA ASP A 246 -17.04 22.17 30.48
C ASP A 246 -17.39 20.68 30.44
N VAL A 247 -16.61 19.93 29.68
CA VAL A 247 -16.79 18.47 29.51
C VAL A 247 -15.58 17.70 30.04
N ASP A 248 -15.81 16.44 30.42
CA ASP A 248 -14.80 15.65 31.13
C ASP A 248 -13.66 15.20 30.21
N SER A 249 -13.94 14.95 28.93
CA SER A 249 -13.00 14.43 27.97
C SER A 249 -13.14 15.13 26.61
N MET A 250 -12.07 15.13 25.83
CA MET A 250 -12.13 15.59 24.44
C MET A 250 -13.16 14.81 23.60
N PHE A 251 -13.48 13.58 23.96
CA PHE A 251 -14.52 12.77 23.29
C PHE A 251 -15.96 13.23 23.60
N ASP A 252 -16.11 14.20 24.50
CA ASP A 252 -17.39 14.79 24.89
C ASP A 252 -17.66 16.17 24.28
N ILE A 253 -16.65 16.76 23.55
CA ILE A 253 -16.85 17.99 22.80
C ILE A 253 -17.82 17.78 21.63
N ASP A 254 -18.51 18.83 21.24
CA ASP A 254 -19.65 18.76 20.29
C ASP A 254 -19.41 17.88 19.06
N THR A 255 -18.31 18.09 18.32
CA THR A 255 -18.00 17.34 17.08
C THR A 255 -17.65 15.89 17.35
N LEU A 256 -16.84 15.60 18.37
CA LEU A 256 -16.46 14.23 18.72
C LEU A 256 -17.59 13.49 19.44
N LYS A 257 -18.38 14.19 20.23
CA LYS A 257 -19.59 13.63 20.86
C LYS A 257 -20.58 13.12 19.82
N ALA A 258 -20.82 13.87 18.76
CA ALA A 258 -21.74 13.44 17.69
C ALA A 258 -21.26 12.13 17.04
N LEU A 259 -19.94 12.00 16.79
CA LEU A 259 -19.33 10.79 16.26
C LEU A 259 -19.38 9.63 17.26
N ARG A 260 -19.00 9.87 18.51
CA ARG A 260 -19.09 8.90 19.60
C ARG A 260 -20.52 8.36 19.81
N ASP A 261 -21.49 9.25 19.83
CA ASP A 261 -22.90 8.88 20.01
C ASP A 261 -23.40 8.06 18.80
N HIS A 262 -22.89 8.33 17.58
CA HIS A 262 -23.14 7.51 16.40
C HIS A 262 -22.56 6.10 16.57
N VAL A 263 -21.32 5.97 17.04
CA VAL A 263 -20.70 4.67 17.36
C VAL A 263 -21.55 3.90 18.39
N CYS A 264 -21.97 4.56 19.47
CA CYS A 264 -22.82 3.95 20.50
C CYS A 264 -24.15 3.44 19.93
N ASN A 265 -24.82 4.25 19.11
CA ASN A 265 -26.09 3.87 18.47
C ASN A 265 -25.91 2.67 17.52
N MET A 266 -24.87 2.67 16.74
CA MET A 266 -24.54 1.59 15.80
C MET A 266 -24.23 0.27 16.52
N ALA A 267 -23.51 0.34 17.64
CA ALA A 267 -23.14 -0.81 18.45
C ALA A 267 -24.26 -1.25 19.42
N GLY A 268 -25.23 -0.40 19.68
CA GLY A 268 -26.29 -0.65 20.68
C GLY A 268 -25.76 -0.65 22.13
N VAL A 269 -24.72 0.17 22.41
CA VAL A 269 -24.07 0.29 23.71
C VAL A 269 -24.23 1.70 24.27
N GLU A 270 -24.08 1.82 25.60
CA GLU A 270 -24.11 3.12 26.28
C GLU A 270 -22.69 3.49 26.74
N TYR A 271 -22.28 4.74 26.51
CA TYR A 271 -21.00 5.29 26.95
C TYR A 271 -20.99 5.52 28.47
N GLN A 272 -19.82 5.39 29.10
CA GLN A 272 -19.59 5.49 30.57
C GLN A 272 -20.25 4.37 31.39
N LYS A 273 -20.33 3.17 30.82
CA LYS A 273 -20.86 1.98 31.51
C LYS A 273 -19.78 0.96 31.85
N ASP A 274 -18.77 0.84 31.02
CA ASP A 274 -17.68 -0.14 31.13
C ASP A 274 -16.41 0.37 30.47
N ASP A 275 -15.30 0.36 31.18
CA ASP A 275 -14.03 0.95 30.73
C ASP A 275 -13.52 0.37 29.39
N ASN A 276 -13.69 -0.94 29.16
CA ASN A 276 -13.25 -1.59 27.92
C ASN A 276 -14.13 -1.19 26.74
N THR A 277 -15.44 -1.10 26.96
CA THR A 277 -16.41 -0.61 25.99
C THR A 277 -16.11 0.85 25.65
N ASP A 278 -15.90 1.69 26.67
CA ASP A 278 -15.59 3.11 26.51
C ASP A 278 -14.27 3.33 25.77
N THR A 279 -13.23 2.54 26.09
CA THR A 279 -11.97 2.54 25.34
C THR A 279 -12.18 2.23 23.87
N SER A 280 -12.98 1.20 23.55
CA SER A 280 -13.27 0.83 22.16
C SER A 280 -14.05 1.91 21.43
N ILE A 281 -15.00 2.57 22.09
CA ILE A 281 -15.77 3.69 21.52
C ILE A 281 -14.83 4.87 21.21
N ARG A 282 -13.96 5.25 22.15
CA ARG A 282 -13.00 6.36 21.99
C ARG A 282 -11.99 6.08 20.89
N VAL A 283 -11.43 4.87 20.85
CA VAL A 283 -10.49 4.45 19.79
C VAL A 283 -11.14 4.53 18.42
N LEU A 284 -12.35 4.02 18.29
CA LEU A 284 -13.08 4.05 17.02
C LEU A 284 -13.37 5.48 16.59
N THR A 285 -13.81 6.34 17.53
CA THR A 285 -14.07 7.77 17.29
C THR A 285 -12.83 8.51 16.82
N ASP A 286 -11.70 8.36 17.50
CA ASP A 286 -10.43 8.99 17.13
C ASP A 286 -9.91 8.51 15.78
N HIS A 287 -9.87 7.19 15.61
CA HIS A 287 -9.21 6.61 14.44
C HIS A 287 -9.97 6.87 13.14
N ILE A 288 -11.30 6.85 13.15
CA ILE A 288 -12.05 7.15 11.92
C ILE A 288 -11.92 8.63 11.53
N ARG A 289 -11.81 9.55 12.51
CA ARG A 289 -11.48 10.95 12.24
C ARG A 289 -10.11 11.07 11.58
N SER A 290 -9.09 10.47 12.17
CA SER A 290 -7.72 10.45 11.64
C SER A 290 -7.65 9.89 10.22
N VAL A 291 -8.26 8.73 9.99
CA VAL A 291 -8.33 8.05 8.68
C VAL A 291 -8.98 8.94 7.62
N THR A 292 -10.10 9.57 7.95
CA THR A 292 -10.84 10.44 7.03
C THR A 292 -9.99 11.61 6.54
N PHE A 293 -9.31 12.31 7.47
CA PHE A 293 -8.42 13.41 7.11
C PHE A 293 -7.16 12.98 6.37
N MET A 294 -6.54 11.86 6.77
CA MET A 294 -5.36 11.32 6.08
C MET A 294 -5.66 10.97 4.62
N ILE A 295 -6.80 10.32 4.36
CA ILE A 295 -7.20 9.98 2.99
C ILE A 295 -7.54 11.23 2.19
N SER A 296 -8.21 12.22 2.78
CA SER A 296 -8.47 13.51 2.12
C SER A 296 -7.19 14.19 1.67
N ASP A 297 -6.10 14.05 2.42
CA ASP A 297 -4.79 14.59 2.08
C ASP A 297 -3.96 13.68 1.14
N GLY A 298 -4.59 12.63 0.57
CA GLY A 298 -4.01 11.79 -0.48
C GLY A 298 -3.20 10.59 0.04
N ILE A 299 -3.22 10.32 1.35
CA ILE A 299 -2.54 9.16 1.91
C ILE A 299 -3.37 7.89 1.61
N LEU A 300 -2.73 6.88 1.06
CA LEU A 300 -3.34 5.58 0.77
C LEU A 300 -2.77 4.47 1.67
N PRO A 301 -3.56 3.46 2.03
CA PRO A 301 -3.08 2.33 2.82
C PRO A 301 -1.92 1.61 2.13
N SER A 302 -0.80 1.42 2.84
CA SER A 302 0.38 0.70 2.34
C SER A 302 1.06 -0.11 3.44
N ASN A 303 2.15 -0.83 3.10
CA ASN A 303 2.90 -1.64 4.06
C ASN A 303 4.07 -0.89 4.72
N SER A 304 4.29 0.37 4.38
CA SER A 304 5.39 1.17 4.92
C SER A 304 5.05 2.66 4.98
N GLY A 305 5.82 3.42 5.73
CA GLY A 305 5.71 4.86 5.82
C GLY A 305 4.33 5.33 6.30
N ARG A 306 3.88 6.48 5.79
CA ARG A 306 2.61 7.10 6.21
C ARG A 306 1.36 6.29 5.87
N GLY A 307 1.41 5.53 4.78
CA GLY A 307 0.31 4.63 4.41
C GLY A 307 0.18 3.43 5.35
N TYR A 308 1.27 3.00 6.00
CA TYR A 308 1.22 2.01 7.07
C TYR A 308 0.52 2.57 8.31
N VAL A 309 0.79 3.82 8.69
CA VAL A 309 0.08 4.48 9.81
C VAL A 309 -1.42 4.52 9.53
N LEU A 310 -1.82 4.97 8.34
CA LEU A 310 -3.23 4.98 7.93
C LEU A 310 -3.86 3.58 8.02
N ARG A 311 -3.19 2.57 7.48
CA ARG A 311 -3.67 1.19 7.52
C ARG A 311 -3.79 0.66 8.94
N ARG A 312 -2.83 0.96 9.81
CA ARG A 312 -2.85 0.59 11.24
C ARG A 312 -4.07 1.18 11.94
N LEU A 313 -4.32 2.48 11.79
CA LEU A 313 -5.46 3.16 12.39
C LEU A 313 -6.79 2.58 11.90
N LEU A 314 -6.92 2.38 10.59
CA LEU A 314 -8.14 1.82 9.98
C LEU A 314 -8.43 0.40 10.49
N ARG A 315 -7.40 -0.47 10.52
CA ARG A 315 -7.54 -1.85 11.00
C ARG A 315 -7.82 -1.92 12.49
N ARG A 316 -7.21 -1.02 13.28
CA ARG A 316 -7.49 -0.91 14.71
C ARG A 316 -8.94 -0.45 14.95
N ALA A 317 -9.43 0.51 14.17
CA ALA A 317 -10.85 0.91 14.18
C ALA A 317 -11.78 -0.28 13.85
N CYS A 318 -11.48 -1.06 12.80
CA CYS A 318 -12.25 -2.28 12.47
C CYS A 318 -12.30 -3.26 13.64
N ARG A 319 -11.16 -3.52 14.32
CA ARG A 319 -11.10 -4.41 15.48
C ARG A 319 -11.98 -3.92 16.62
N HIS A 320 -11.85 -2.65 17.00
CA HIS A 320 -12.64 -2.09 18.10
C HIS A 320 -14.14 -2.07 17.79
N GLY A 321 -14.53 -1.86 16.53
CA GLY A 321 -15.92 -2.05 16.09
C GLY A 321 -16.42 -3.48 16.29
N ARG A 322 -15.57 -4.49 16.00
CA ARG A 322 -15.90 -5.90 16.27
C ARG A 322 -16.00 -6.20 17.76
N LEU A 323 -15.14 -5.63 18.60
CA LEU A 323 -15.24 -5.75 20.05
C LEU A 323 -16.54 -5.15 20.59
N LEU A 324 -17.02 -4.08 19.98
CA LEU A 324 -18.35 -3.49 20.28
C LEU A 324 -19.54 -4.28 19.72
N GLY A 325 -19.28 -5.36 18.95
CA GLY A 325 -20.31 -6.22 18.37
C GLY A 325 -20.85 -5.73 17.02
N ILE A 326 -20.29 -4.69 16.41
CA ILE A 326 -20.69 -4.18 15.10
C ILE A 326 -20.32 -5.20 14.03
N LYS A 327 -21.28 -5.59 13.20
CA LYS A 327 -21.11 -6.58 12.13
C LYS A 327 -21.08 -5.92 10.76
N GLY A 328 -20.29 -6.50 9.86
CA GLY A 328 -20.20 -6.03 8.47
C GLY A 328 -19.27 -4.84 8.29
N ALA A 329 -19.49 -4.06 7.25
CA ALA A 329 -18.79 -2.80 6.98
C ALA A 329 -19.56 -1.65 7.64
N PHE A 330 -18.87 -0.74 8.30
CA PHE A 330 -19.48 0.35 9.08
C PHE A 330 -18.66 1.64 9.08
N LEU A 331 -17.38 1.59 8.72
CA LEU A 331 -16.49 2.75 8.82
C LEU A 331 -16.86 3.89 7.87
N VAL A 332 -17.43 3.58 6.71
CA VAL A 332 -17.89 4.61 5.75
C VAL A 332 -19.01 5.46 6.35
N GLU A 333 -19.94 4.86 7.09
CA GLU A 333 -21.03 5.57 7.74
C GLU A 333 -20.51 6.53 8.83
N LEU A 334 -19.51 6.09 9.59
CA LEU A 334 -18.85 6.94 10.59
C LEU A 334 -18.01 8.05 9.93
N ALA A 335 -17.35 7.78 8.82
CA ALA A 335 -16.60 8.79 8.05
C ALA A 335 -17.52 9.91 7.54
N GLN A 336 -18.78 9.59 7.17
CA GLN A 336 -19.76 10.62 6.84
C GLN A 336 -20.01 11.58 8.00
N THR A 337 -20.12 11.07 9.22
CA THR A 337 -20.31 11.91 10.42
C THR A 337 -19.10 12.81 10.67
N VAL A 338 -17.87 12.32 10.42
CA VAL A 338 -16.65 13.14 10.49
C VAL A 338 -16.71 14.28 9.47
N ILE A 339 -17.09 13.98 8.23
CA ILE A 339 -17.21 14.99 7.18
C ILE A 339 -18.26 16.04 7.57
N ASP A 340 -19.43 15.63 8.01
CA ASP A 340 -20.51 16.54 8.39
C ASP A 340 -20.13 17.48 9.55
N GLY A 341 -19.35 16.99 10.52
CA GLY A 341 -18.87 17.79 11.64
C GLY A 341 -17.66 18.72 11.31
N SER A 342 -16.96 18.47 10.20
CA SER A 342 -15.69 19.14 9.90
C SER A 342 -15.68 19.95 8.60
N LYS A 343 -16.67 19.78 7.71
CA LYS A 343 -16.69 20.41 6.37
C LYS A 343 -16.71 21.95 6.39
N ASP A 344 -17.16 22.59 7.48
CA ASP A 344 -17.15 24.04 7.61
C ASP A 344 -15.71 24.59 7.69
N GLY A 345 -14.83 23.86 8.37
CA GLY A 345 -13.41 24.19 8.44
C GLY A 345 -12.58 23.61 7.29
N TYR A 346 -13.04 22.49 6.72
CA TYR A 346 -12.33 21.69 5.72
C TYR A 346 -13.27 21.26 4.60
N PRO A 347 -13.66 22.17 3.69
CA PRO A 347 -14.61 21.87 2.61
C PRO A 347 -14.13 20.78 1.66
N GLU A 348 -12.81 20.58 1.56
CA GLU A 348 -12.19 19.50 0.76
C GLU A 348 -12.63 18.08 1.18
N LEU A 349 -13.10 17.91 2.41
CA LEU A 349 -13.64 16.61 2.85
C LEU A 349 -14.93 16.24 2.09
N GLU A 350 -15.82 17.20 1.88
CA GLU A 350 -17.04 16.99 1.10
C GLU A 350 -16.72 16.83 -0.40
N GLU A 351 -15.77 17.62 -0.93
CA GLU A 351 -15.33 17.52 -2.33
C GLU A 351 -14.73 16.15 -2.66
N LYS A 352 -14.00 15.53 -1.70
CA LYS A 352 -13.32 14.23 -1.88
C LYS A 352 -14.06 13.06 -1.24
N LYS A 353 -15.29 13.25 -0.83
CA LYS A 353 -16.09 12.28 -0.09
C LYS A 353 -16.13 10.90 -0.72
N ASP A 354 -16.45 10.82 -2.02
CA ASP A 354 -16.53 9.54 -2.73
C ASP A 354 -15.17 8.81 -2.76
N PHE A 355 -14.09 9.55 -2.90
CA PHE A 355 -12.73 9.01 -2.84
C PHE A 355 -12.42 8.45 -1.44
N ILE A 356 -12.71 9.21 -0.39
CA ILE A 356 -12.51 8.81 1.01
C ILE A 356 -13.28 7.51 1.29
N PHE A 357 -14.55 7.46 0.91
CA PHE A 357 -15.42 6.31 1.12
C PHE A 357 -14.93 5.06 0.40
N ASN A 358 -14.51 5.20 -0.86
CA ASN A 358 -13.99 4.09 -1.65
C ASN A 358 -12.72 3.48 -1.05
N VAL A 359 -11.80 4.33 -0.55
CA VAL A 359 -10.57 3.85 0.10
C VAL A 359 -10.88 3.12 1.40
N ILE A 360 -11.74 3.71 2.25
CA ILE A 360 -12.15 3.09 3.52
C ILE A 360 -12.86 1.77 3.27
N ALA A 361 -13.89 1.76 2.41
CA ALA A 361 -14.69 0.56 2.13
C ALA A 361 -13.83 -0.60 1.62
N LYS A 362 -12.85 -0.30 0.77
CA LYS A 362 -11.96 -1.32 0.20
C LYS A 362 -11.01 -1.92 1.23
N GLU A 363 -10.32 -1.09 2.03
CA GLU A 363 -9.41 -1.59 3.07
C GLU A 363 -10.18 -2.32 4.17
N GLU A 364 -11.36 -1.81 4.57
CA GLU A 364 -12.26 -2.48 5.52
C GLU A 364 -12.72 -3.84 5.00
N ALA A 365 -13.17 -3.93 3.74
CA ALA A 365 -13.57 -5.19 3.12
C ALA A 365 -12.42 -6.18 3.00
N GLN A 366 -11.22 -5.70 2.68
CA GLN A 366 -10.00 -6.51 2.63
C GLN A 366 -9.64 -7.05 4.01
N PHE A 367 -9.69 -6.20 5.03
CA PHE A 367 -9.34 -6.59 6.39
C PHE A 367 -10.38 -7.53 7.00
N ASN A 368 -11.68 -7.31 6.75
CA ASN A 368 -12.75 -8.18 7.21
C ASN A 368 -12.63 -9.63 6.71
N LYS A 369 -11.96 -9.86 5.58
CA LYS A 369 -11.66 -11.22 5.09
C LYS A 369 -10.54 -11.91 5.88
N THR A 370 -9.63 -11.14 6.44
CA THR A 370 -8.41 -11.66 7.09
C THR A 370 -8.49 -11.65 8.61
N ILE A 371 -9.30 -10.75 9.20
CA ILE A 371 -9.35 -10.58 10.65
C ILE A 371 -9.85 -11.82 11.37
N ASP A 372 -10.94 -12.42 10.91
CA ASP A 372 -11.54 -13.59 11.57
C ASP A 372 -10.57 -14.79 11.53
N GLN A 373 -9.88 -14.96 10.40
CA GLN A 373 -8.87 -16.00 10.23
C GLN A 373 -7.64 -15.73 11.10
N GLY A 374 -7.15 -14.49 11.11
CA GLY A 374 -5.99 -14.08 11.92
C GLY A 374 -6.24 -14.25 13.41
N LEU A 375 -7.40 -13.84 13.90
CA LEU A 375 -7.81 -14.00 15.30
C LEU A 375 -7.92 -15.49 15.68
N SER A 376 -8.48 -16.33 14.81
CA SER A 376 -8.58 -17.77 15.07
C SER A 376 -7.18 -18.41 15.16
N ILE A 377 -6.28 -18.06 14.25
CA ILE A 377 -4.91 -18.61 14.23
C ILE A 377 -4.12 -18.11 15.45
N LEU A 378 -4.26 -16.84 15.83
CA LEU A 378 -3.62 -16.30 17.03
C LEU A 378 -4.13 -17.01 18.29
N ALA A 379 -5.45 -17.25 18.39
CA ALA A 379 -6.04 -17.99 19.50
C ALA A 379 -5.51 -19.43 19.60
N ASP A 380 -5.34 -20.12 18.45
CA ASP A 380 -4.74 -21.47 18.42
C ASP A 380 -3.27 -21.42 18.91
N MET A 381 -2.50 -20.40 18.48
CA MET A 381 -1.12 -20.19 18.95
C MET A 381 -1.05 -19.90 20.45
N GLU A 382 -1.94 -19.06 20.95
CA GLU A 382 -2.05 -18.77 22.40
C GLU A 382 -2.39 -20.02 23.22
N GLU A 383 -3.28 -20.87 22.71
CA GLU A 383 -3.61 -22.14 23.35
C GLU A 383 -2.42 -23.10 23.40
N GLU A 384 -1.62 -23.13 22.35
CA GLU A 384 -0.37 -23.90 22.30
C GLU A 384 0.66 -23.35 23.28
N MET A 385 0.88 -22.03 23.32
CA MET A 385 1.75 -21.36 24.30
C MET A 385 1.32 -21.69 25.73
N LYS A 386 0.03 -21.61 26.00
CA LYS A 386 -0.51 -21.93 27.35
C LYS A 386 -0.26 -23.40 27.74
N LYS A 387 -0.39 -24.34 26.80
CA LYS A 387 -0.07 -25.76 26.99
C LYS A 387 1.42 -25.98 27.31
N ASN A 388 2.28 -25.18 26.69
CA ASN A 388 3.73 -25.25 26.85
C ASN A 388 4.25 -24.43 28.05
N GLY A 389 3.40 -23.62 28.70
CA GLY A 389 3.79 -22.68 29.76
C GLY A 389 4.61 -21.49 29.25
N GLU A 390 4.46 -21.14 27.98
CA GLU A 390 5.16 -20.02 27.34
C GLU A 390 4.33 -18.72 27.45
N THR A 391 5.01 -17.59 27.66
CA THR A 391 4.40 -16.27 27.75
C THR A 391 4.81 -15.36 26.58
N VAL A 392 5.71 -15.84 25.71
CA VAL A 392 6.25 -15.10 24.57
C VAL A 392 5.95 -15.86 23.29
N LEU A 393 5.20 -15.24 22.37
CA LEU A 393 4.95 -15.78 21.03
C LEU A 393 6.25 -15.72 20.21
N SER A 394 6.65 -16.84 19.58
CA SER A 394 7.88 -16.86 18.79
C SER A 394 7.82 -15.86 17.62
N GLY A 395 8.95 -15.20 17.32
CA GLY A 395 9.06 -14.23 16.23
C GLY A 395 8.67 -14.81 14.86
N LYS A 396 8.94 -16.10 14.63
CA LYS A 396 8.52 -16.82 13.40
C LYS A 396 7.00 -16.96 13.29
N ASN A 397 6.30 -17.24 14.39
CA ASN A 397 4.85 -17.33 14.41
C ASN A 397 4.21 -15.95 14.25
N ALA A 398 4.76 -14.93 14.90
CA ALA A 398 4.35 -13.54 14.73
C ALA A 398 4.55 -13.07 13.26
N PHE A 399 5.71 -13.41 12.66
CA PHE A 399 5.98 -13.10 11.26
C PHE A 399 5.06 -13.86 10.29
N LYS A 400 4.72 -15.11 10.59
CA LYS A 400 3.77 -15.90 9.79
C LYS A 400 2.37 -15.28 9.80
N LEU A 401 1.90 -14.78 10.96
CA LEU A 401 0.64 -14.04 11.05
C LEU A 401 0.69 -12.78 10.16
N TYR A 402 1.79 -12.05 10.22
CA TYR A 402 1.99 -10.81 9.47
C TYR A 402 2.10 -11.04 7.95
N ASP A 403 3.03 -11.90 7.53
CA ASP A 403 3.39 -12.09 6.11
C ASP A 403 2.39 -12.96 5.36
N THR A 404 2.00 -14.09 5.94
CA THR A 404 1.15 -15.09 5.26
C THR A 404 -0.34 -14.77 5.37
N TYR A 405 -0.77 -14.30 6.53
CA TYR A 405 -2.18 -14.06 6.82
C TYR A 405 -2.56 -12.58 6.78
N GLY A 406 -1.60 -11.67 6.60
CA GLY A 406 -1.84 -10.22 6.54
C GLY A 406 -2.37 -9.63 7.85
N PHE A 407 -2.12 -10.30 8.98
CA PHE A 407 -2.55 -9.85 10.30
C PHE A 407 -1.47 -8.95 10.90
N PRO A 408 -1.76 -7.67 11.18
CA PRO A 408 -0.75 -6.69 11.59
C PRO A 408 -0.02 -7.09 12.87
N ILE A 409 1.30 -6.86 12.91
CA ILE A 409 2.10 -7.16 14.09
C ILE A 409 1.67 -6.33 15.31
N ASP A 410 1.35 -5.05 15.12
CA ASP A 410 0.88 -4.18 16.19
C ASP A 410 -0.41 -4.70 16.81
N LEU A 411 -1.31 -5.23 15.98
CA LEU A 411 -2.55 -5.83 16.45
C LEU A 411 -2.29 -7.14 17.21
N THR A 412 -1.30 -7.91 16.75
CA THR A 412 -0.84 -9.12 17.46
C THR A 412 -0.28 -8.74 18.82
N SER A 413 0.59 -7.70 18.89
CA SER A 413 1.15 -7.19 20.15
C SER A 413 0.06 -6.75 21.12
N GLU A 414 -0.85 -5.91 20.66
CA GLU A 414 -1.96 -5.38 21.47
C GLU A 414 -2.83 -6.50 22.07
N ILE A 415 -3.17 -7.52 21.29
CA ILE A 415 -3.99 -8.66 21.76
C ILE A 415 -3.22 -9.51 22.78
N LEU A 416 -1.93 -9.70 22.56
CA LEU A 416 -1.09 -10.44 23.49
C LEU A 416 -0.92 -9.68 24.80
N GLU A 417 -0.67 -8.38 24.76
CA GLU A 417 -0.51 -7.50 25.92
C GLU A 417 -1.78 -7.44 26.79
N GLU A 418 -2.97 -7.36 26.17
CA GLU A 418 -4.26 -7.44 26.88
C GLU A 418 -4.40 -8.72 27.71
N LYS A 419 -3.67 -9.79 27.34
CA LYS A 419 -3.67 -11.08 28.01
C LYS A 419 -2.43 -11.31 28.89
N GLY A 420 -1.58 -10.29 29.03
CA GLY A 420 -0.32 -10.37 29.78
C GLY A 420 0.75 -11.23 29.09
N LEU A 421 0.66 -11.38 27.76
CA LEU A 421 1.60 -12.09 26.90
C LEU A 421 2.40 -11.10 26.07
N THR A 422 3.51 -11.55 25.46
CA THR A 422 4.34 -10.75 24.56
C THR A 422 4.76 -11.57 23.32
N TYR A 423 5.48 -10.96 22.38
CA TYR A 423 6.10 -11.70 21.28
C TYR A 423 7.61 -11.41 21.19
N ASP A 424 8.35 -12.30 20.50
CA ASP A 424 9.79 -12.16 20.24
C ASP A 424 10.02 -11.18 19.07
N GLU A 425 10.24 -9.91 19.41
CA GLU A 425 10.43 -8.82 18.46
C GLU A 425 11.69 -9.03 17.61
N LYS A 426 12.81 -9.47 18.22
CA LYS A 426 14.06 -9.73 17.48
C LYS A 426 13.91 -10.86 16.47
N GLY A 427 13.29 -11.96 16.87
CA GLY A 427 13.02 -13.07 15.98
C GLY A 427 12.05 -12.70 14.84
N PHE A 428 11.13 -11.77 15.09
CA PHE A 428 10.25 -11.21 14.05
C PHE A 428 11.06 -10.38 13.04
N GLU A 429 11.94 -9.47 13.50
CA GLU A 429 12.79 -8.67 12.64
C GLU A 429 13.75 -9.51 11.80
N GLU A 430 14.32 -10.57 12.39
CA GLU A 430 15.19 -11.52 11.69
C GLU A 430 14.42 -12.23 10.56
N ALA A 431 13.23 -12.73 10.84
CA ALA A 431 12.37 -13.37 9.84
C ALA A 431 11.98 -12.40 8.71
N GLN A 432 11.72 -11.12 9.03
CA GLN A 432 11.43 -10.08 8.07
C GLN A 432 12.64 -9.77 7.18
N LYS A 433 13.85 -9.70 7.74
CA LYS A 433 15.11 -9.50 6.99
C LYS A 433 15.39 -10.66 6.05
N GLU A 434 15.19 -11.90 6.51
CA GLU A 434 15.35 -13.10 5.67
C GLU A 434 14.40 -13.10 4.47
N GLN A 435 13.15 -12.67 4.68
CA GLN A 435 12.16 -12.60 3.59
C GLN A 435 12.51 -11.49 2.60
N ARG A 436 12.95 -10.32 3.06
CA ARG A 436 13.42 -9.23 2.19
C ARG A 436 14.59 -9.67 1.33
N ALA A 437 15.59 -10.32 1.91
CA ALA A 437 16.75 -10.85 1.18
C ALA A 437 16.36 -11.87 0.10
N LYS A 438 15.35 -12.71 0.36
CA LYS A 438 14.80 -13.66 -0.63
C LYS A 438 14.06 -12.94 -1.76
N SER A 439 13.37 -11.84 -1.47
CA SER A 439 12.62 -11.04 -2.45
C SER A 439 13.56 -10.19 -3.31
N GLU A 440 14.62 -9.65 -2.75
CA GLU A 440 15.64 -8.86 -3.46
C GLU A 440 16.47 -9.71 -4.43
N GLY A 441 16.69 -10.99 -4.15
CA GLY A 441 17.36 -11.93 -5.04
C GLY A 441 16.61 -12.30 -6.33
N THR A 442 15.34 -11.89 -6.47
CA THR A 442 14.47 -12.20 -7.63
C THR A 442 14.33 -11.02 -8.60
N PHE A 443 14.73 -9.82 -8.20
CA PHE A 443 14.74 -8.62 -9.04
C PHE A 443 16.14 -8.01 -9.06
N GLY A 444 16.93 -8.43 -10.04
CA GLY A 444 18.22 -7.81 -10.35
C GLY A 444 18.03 -6.36 -10.80
N THR A 445 17.89 -5.44 -9.87
CA THR A 445 18.12 -4.03 -10.10
C THR A 445 19.49 -3.71 -9.50
N HIS A 446 20.46 -3.51 -10.35
CA HIS A 446 21.74 -2.90 -9.98
C HIS A 446 21.47 -1.43 -9.57
N ASN A 447 21.03 -1.22 -8.33
CA ASN A 447 21.20 0.06 -7.68
C ASN A 447 22.60 0.11 -7.11
N TYR A 448 23.52 0.79 -7.80
CA TYR A 448 24.79 1.24 -7.25
C TYR A 448 24.51 2.29 -6.16
N SER A 449 24.16 1.82 -4.99
CA SER A 449 24.07 2.58 -3.74
C SER A 449 24.74 1.76 -2.64
N GLY A 450 25.98 1.37 -2.88
CA GLY A 450 26.83 0.64 -1.93
C GLY A 450 27.97 1.52 -1.46
N LYS A 451 28.23 1.52 -0.17
CA LYS A 451 29.38 2.14 0.50
C LYS A 451 30.67 1.32 0.35
N ASP A 452 30.83 0.57 -0.72
CA ASP A 452 32.09 -0.07 -1.04
C ASP A 452 32.84 0.84 -2.02
N ALA A 453 34.09 1.15 -1.72
CA ALA A 453 34.97 1.95 -2.59
C ALA A 453 34.94 1.36 -4.01
N SER A 454 34.39 2.14 -4.94
CA SER A 454 34.34 1.73 -6.35
C SER A 454 35.58 2.24 -7.06
N VAL A 455 35.99 1.57 -8.13
CA VAL A 455 37.10 2.03 -9.00
C VAL A 455 36.92 3.50 -9.44
N TYR A 456 35.69 3.99 -9.45
CA TYR A 456 35.38 5.37 -9.81
C TYR A 456 35.73 6.41 -8.74
N ASP A 457 36.01 6.00 -7.50
CA ASP A 457 36.47 6.88 -6.42
C ASP A 457 37.94 7.25 -6.56
N GLU A 458 38.69 6.49 -7.38
CA GLU A 458 40.10 6.74 -7.73
C GLU A 458 40.26 7.77 -8.86
N LEU A 459 39.16 8.12 -9.54
CA LEU A 459 39.15 9.11 -10.61
C LEU A 459 39.35 10.52 -10.06
N ASP A 460 40.11 11.33 -10.79
CA ASP A 460 40.35 12.74 -10.44
C ASP A 460 39.02 13.47 -10.18
N ALA A 461 38.96 14.14 -9.03
CA ALA A 461 37.76 14.87 -8.58
C ALA A 461 37.45 16.08 -9.48
N GLU A 462 38.44 16.66 -10.17
CA GLU A 462 38.24 17.81 -11.06
C GLU A 462 37.67 17.43 -12.43
N LEU A 463 37.70 16.13 -12.79
CA LEU A 463 37.07 15.67 -14.03
C LEU A 463 35.55 15.87 -14.01
N SER A 464 35.01 16.36 -15.12
CA SER A 464 33.57 16.51 -15.35
C SER A 464 33.24 16.29 -16.81
N SER A 465 31.99 15.93 -17.13
CA SER A 465 31.54 15.74 -18.50
C SER A 465 30.42 16.72 -18.83
N GLU A 466 30.53 17.42 -19.95
CA GLU A 466 29.44 18.25 -20.49
C GLU A 466 28.47 17.36 -21.28
N PHE A 467 27.20 17.32 -20.85
CA PHE A 467 26.18 16.61 -21.60
C PHE A 467 25.55 17.49 -22.69
N VAL A 468 25.67 17.09 -23.94
CA VAL A 468 25.14 17.81 -25.13
C VAL A 468 24.06 17.02 -25.88
N GLY A 469 23.68 15.87 -25.35
CA GLY A 469 22.81 14.90 -26.01
C GLY A 469 21.34 15.33 -26.17
N TYR A 470 20.93 16.51 -25.73
CA TYR A 470 19.63 17.06 -26.08
C TYR A 470 19.55 17.54 -27.55
N ASP A 471 20.65 18.03 -28.08
CA ASP A 471 20.72 18.65 -29.43
C ASP A 471 21.61 17.87 -30.40
N GLN A 472 22.58 17.10 -29.90
CA GLN A 472 23.58 16.42 -30.70
C GLN A 472 23.57 14.92 -30.39
N LEU A 473 23.58 14.07 -31.42
CA LEU A 473 23.69 12.61 -31.30
C LEU A 473 25.06 12.08 -31.73
N GLU A 474 25.90 12.94 -32.23
CA GLU A 474 27.28 12.66 -32.61
C GLU A 474 28.16 13.86 -32.24
N VAL A 475 29.27 13.62 -31.55
CA VAL A 475 30.16 14.67 -31.09
C VAL A 475 31.60 14.16 -31.00
N ASP A 476 32.54 15.03 -31.34
CA ASP A 476 33.97 14.80 -31.07
C ASP A 476 34.31 15.29 -29.66
N SER A 477 35.10 14.52 -28.93
CA SER A 477 35.52 14.83 -27.57
C SER A 477 36.92 14.34 -27.32
N ASP A 478 37.52 14.81 -26.23
CA ASP A 478 38.75 14.26 -25.72
C ASP A 478 38.38 13.19 -24.65
N GLU A 479 39.03 12.04 -24.76
CA GLU A 479 38.96 11.00 -23.73
C GLU A 479 39.77 11.48 -22.54
N THR A 480 39.21 11.38 -21.31
CA THR A 480 39.79 11.97 -20.11
C THR A 480 40.23 10.94 -19.08
N ALA A 481 39.57 9.80 -19.00
CA ALA A 481 39.93 8.71 -18.11
C ALA A 481 39.24 7.40 -18.51
N MET A 482 39.86 6.29 -18.19
CA MET A 482 39.34 4.95 -18.40
C MET A 482 39.52 4.07 -17.17
N THR A 483 38.59 3.14 -16.99
CA THR A 483 38.73 2.09 -15.98
C THR A 483 38.46 0.72 -16.60
N SER A 484 39.14 -0.29 -16.11
CA SER A 484 38.66 -1.68 -16.21
C SER A 484 37.56 -1.93 -15.20
N GLU A 485 37.17 -3.17 -14.98
CA GLU A 485 36.23 -3.52 -13.91
C GLU A 485 36.81 -3.25 -12.50
N THR A 486 38.11 -3.19 -12.33
CA THR A 486 38.78 -3.21 -11.03
C THR A 486 39.77 -2.08 -10.79
N GLU A 487 40.29 -1.41 -11.82
CA GLU A 487 41.32 -0.39 -11.72
C GLU A 487 41.24 0.69 -12.80
N VAL A 488 41.84 1.85 -12.54
CA VAL A 488 42.03 2.92 -13.53
C VAL A 488 43.15 2.48 -14.49
N VAL A 489 42.91 2.60 -15.80
CA VAL A 489 43.84 2.12 -16.85
C VAL A 489 44.12 3.20 -17.86
N ASP A 490 45.30 3.13 -18.50
CA ASP A 490 45.74 4.06 -19.55
C ASP A 490 45.31 3.62 -20.96
N ALA A 491 44.84 2.38 -21.13
CA ALA A 491 44.39 1.83 -22.40
C ALA A 491 43.46 0.64 -22.21
N LEU A 492 42.52 0.49 -23.15
CA LEU A 492 41.66 -0.70 -23.31
C LEU A 492 41.92 -1.26 -24.73
N THR A 493 42.03 -2.60 -24.84
CA THR A 493 42.30 -3.33 -26.07
C THR A 493 41.12 -4.23 -26.48
N ASP A 494 41.18 -4.77 -27.70
CA ASP A 494 40.16 -5.64 -28.27
C ASP A 494 39.74 -6.77 -27.31
N GLY A 495 38.41 -6.81 -27.00
CA GLY A 495 37.82 -7.72 -26.03
C GLY A 495 37.75 -7.21 -24.59
N ASP A 496 38.47 -6.14 -24.23
CA ASP A 496 38.42 -5.58 -22.87
C ASP A 496 37.10 -4.89 -22.58
N LYS A 497 36.58 -5.13 -21.38
CA LYS A 497 35.45 -4.42 -20.81
C LYS A 497 35.98 -3.32 -19.90
N GLY A 498 35.22 -2.20 -19.90
CA GLY A 498 35.60 -1.07 -19.06
C GLY A 498 34.61 0.08 -19.15
N THR A 499 35.06 1.21 -18.59
CA THR A 499 34.32 2.46 -18.62
C THR A 499 35.19 3.56 -19.19
N ILE A 500 34.66 4.30 -20.16
CA ILE A 500 35.30 5.46 -20.77
C ILE A 500 34.62 6.73 -20.26
N ILE A 501 35.40 7.70 -19.82
CA ILE A 501 34.98 9.03 -19.40
C ILE A 501 35.55 10.05 -20.39
N VAL A 502 34.68 10.96 -20.82
CA VAL A 502 35.02 11.97 -21.83
C VAL A 502 34.65 13.37 -21.34
N ALA A 503 35.29 14.38 -21.86
CA ALA A 503 35.01 15.78 -21.52
C ALA A 503 33.61 16.23 -21.99
N LYS A 504 33.12 15.70 -23.14
CA LYS A 504 31.86 16.07 -23.73
C LYS A 504 31.14 14.85 -24.28
N THR A 505 29.87 14.65 -23.91
CA THR A 505 29.13 13.45 -24.31
C THR A 505 27.71 13.75 -24.84
N PRO A 506 27.28 13.06 -25.92
CA PRO A 506 25.90 13.08 -26.39
C PRO A 506 25.05 11.96 -25.73
N PHE A 507 25.66 11.04 -24.96
CA PHE A 507 25.00 9.89 -24.37
C PHE A 507 24.23 10.28 -23.11
N TYR A 508 22.95 9.98 -23.08
CA TYR A 508 22.10 10.11 -21.89
C TYR A 508 22.39 8.98 -20.91
N ALA A 509 22.64 9.29 -19.66
CA ALA A 509 22.80 8.30 -18.60
C ALA A 509 21.44 7.88 -18.00
N THR A 510 21.35 6.66 -17.50
CA THR A 510 20.14 6.17 -16.82
C THR A 510 19.74 7.11 -15.67
N MET A 511 18.62 7.82 -15.84
CA MET A 511 18.11 8.81 -14.90
C MET A 511 16.64 9.11 -15.16
N GLY A 512 15.86 9.48 -14.12
CA GLY A 512 14.48 9.92 -14.26
C GLY A 512 13.54 8.90 -14.92
N GLY A 513 13.85 7.60 -14.79
CA GLY A 513 13.07 6.51 -15.39
C GLY A 513 13.36 6.26 -16.87
N GLN A 514 14.27 7.01 -17.51
CA GLN A 514 14.73 6.72 -18.86
C GLN A 514 16.02 5.89 -18.79
N GLU A 515 16.09 4.81 -19.56
CA GLU A 515 17.29 3.96 -19.73
C GLU A 515 18.37 4.71 -20.50
N ALA A 516 19.62 4.38 -20.23
CA ALA A 516 20.76 4.97 -20.92
C ALA A 516 20.79 4.69 -22.41
N ASP A 517 21.46 5.58 -23.13
CA ASP A 517 21.72 5.39 -24.54
C ASP A 517 22.72 4.26 -24.81
N LYS A 518 22.57 3.69 -25.97
CA LYS A 518 23.55 2.78 -26.61
C LYS A 518 24.22 3.44 -27.80
N GLY A 519 25.35 2.92 -28.19
CA GLY A 519 26.06 3.42 -29.35
C GLY A 519 27.51 3.02 -29.38
N ILE A 520 28.36 3.83 -30.01
CA ILE A 520 29.77 3.54 -30.17
C ILE A 520 30.62 4.77 -29.88
N ILE A 521 31.82 4.50 -29.37
CA ILE A 521 32.92 5.48 -29.26
C ILE A 521 34.05 4.99 -30.17
N CYS A 522 34.48 5.84 -31.10
CA CYS A 522 35.49 5.48 -32.10
C CYS A 522 36.71 6.39 -31.99
N THR A 523 37.91 5.80 -32.19
CA THR A 523 39.17 6.50 -32.48
C THR A 523 39.62 6.15 -33.90
N GLU A 524 40.78 6.62 -34.32
CA GLU A 524 41.41 6.15 -35.59
C GLU A 524 41.76 4.67 -35.52
N ASP A 525 42.12 4.17 -34.32
CA ASP A 525 42.69 2.82 -34.11
C ASP A 525 41.75 1.86 -33.34
N GLY A 526 40.61 2.33 -32.82
CA GLY A 526 39.74 1.51 -31.97
C GLY A 526 38.25 1.85 -32.04
N GLU A 527 37.45 0.85 -31.67
CA GLU A 527 35.98 0.98 -31.53
C GLU A 527 35.51 0.37 -30.21
N PHE A 528 34.75 1.11 -29.45
CA PHE A 528 34.13 0.70 -28.18
C PHE A 528 32.63 0.75 -28.30
N VAL A 529 31.99 -0.36 -28.03
CA VAL A 529 30.53 -0.44 -27.99
C VAL A 529 30.02 -0.06 -26.60
N VAL A 530 29.21 0.99 -26.52
CA VAL A 530 28.58 1.47 -25.30
C VAL A 530 27.29 0.67 -25.05
N GLU A 531 27.25 -0.07 -23.94
CA GLU A 531 26.12 -0.88 -23.51
C GLU A 531 25.26 -0.17 -22.47
N ASP A 532 25.86 0.66 -21.61
CA ASP A 532 25.21 1.45 -20.57
C ASP A 532 25.98 2.75 -20.31
N VAL A 533 25.29 3.74 -19.74
CA VAL A 533 25.91 5.01 -19.32
C VAL A 533 25.46 5.37 -17.92
N VAL A 534 26.41 5.58 -17.03
CA VAL A 534 26.19 5.86 -15.61
C VAL A 534 26.64 7.28 -15.26
N LYS A 535 25.88 7.94 -14.40
CA LYS A 535 26.27 9.24 -13.85
C LYS A 535 27.08 9.03 -12.58
N LEU A 536 28.34 9.49 -12.60
CA LEU A 536 29.28 9.36 -11.51
C LEU A 536 29.36 10.67 -10.68
N ALA A 537 30.00 10.59 -9.51
CA ALA A 537 30.22 11.75 -8.65
C ALA A 537 31.05 12.82 -9.38
N GLY A 538 30.84 14.12 -9.05
CA GLY A 538 31.51 15.24 -9.71
C GLY A 538 31.01 15.56 -11.12
N GLY A 539 29.84 15.03 -11.53
CA GLY A 539 29.23 15.32 -12.84
C GLY A 539 29.86 14.58 -14.02
N LYS A 540 30.60 13.50 -13.75
CA LYS A 540 31.17 12.62 -14.77
C LYS A 540 30.12 11.70 -15.38
N PHE A 541 30.27 11.36 -16.66
CA PHE A 541 29.50 10.33 -17.37
C PHE A 541 30.41 9.17 -17.72
N GLY A 542 30.17 8.01 -17.12
CA GLY A 542 30.91 6.77 -17.40
C GLY A 542 30.19 5.95 -18.47
N HIS A 543 30.82 5.77 -19.63
CA HIS A 543 30.33 4.96 -20.73
C HIS A 543 30.82 3.54 -20.55
N VAL A 544 29.92 2.65 -20.10
CA VAL A 544 30.24 1.25 -19.80
C VAL A 544 30.05 0.40 -21.04
N GLY A 545 31.05 -0.45 -21.36
CA GLY A 545 30.96 -1.29 -22.53
C GLY A 545 32.21 -2.12 -22.79
N GLN A 546 32.47 -2.41 -24.05
CA GLN A 546 33.58 -3.28 -24.49
C GLN A 546 34.25 -2.75 -25.76
N VAL A 547 35.61 -2.86 -25.82
CA VAL A 547 36.33 -2.65 -27.06
C VAL A 547 36.05 -3.81 -28.01
N THR A 548 35.51 -3.53 -29.19
CA THR A 548 35.18 -4.53 -30.21
C THR A 548 36.19 -4.57 -31.32
N LYS A 549 37.09 -3.58 -31.38
CA LYS A 549 38.14 -3.52 -32.39
C LYS A 549 39.26 -2.60 -31.94
N GLY A 550 40.54 -3.07 -32.06
CA GLY A 550 41.68 -2.25 -31.88
C GLY A 550 41.99 -1.86 -30.45
N MET A 551 42.29 -0.58 -30.21
CA MET A 551 42.69 -0.07 -28.89
C MET A 551 42.25 1.40 -28.73
N ILE A 552 41.89 1.79 -27.52
CA ILE A 552 41.63 3.17 -27.11
C ILE A 552 42.58 3.53 -25.96
N LYS A 553 43.14 4.73 -25.94
CA LYS A 553 44.08 5.21 -24.94
C LYS A 553 43.62 6.53 -24.33
N VAL A 554 44.02 6.75 -23.08
CA VAL A 554 43.83 8.04 -22.41
C VAL A 554 44.47 9.18 -23.22
N GLY A 555 43.65 10.21 -23.46
CA GLY A 555 44.06 11.37 -24.26
C GLY A 555 43.78 11.25 -25.75
N ASP A 556 43.20 10.14 -26.22
CA ASP A 556 42.74 10.02 -27.60
C ASP A 556 41.62 10.98 -27.90
N LYS A 557 41.56 11.45 -29.17
CA LYS A 557 40.38 12.11 -29.70
C LYS A 557 39.37 11.05 -30.11
N VAL A 558 38.21 11.14 -29.57
CA VAL A 558 37.12 10.19 -29.77
C VAL A 558 35.93 10.83 -30.45
N THR A 559 35.31 10.10 -31.36
CA THR A 559 34.01 10.45 -31.91
C THR A 559 32.96 9.55 -31.26
N LEU A 560 32.01 10.17 -30.52
CA LEU A 560 30.91 9.50 -29.84
C LEU A 560 29.68 9.53 -30.75
N LYS A 561 29.04 8.35 -30.95
CA LYS A 561 27.83 8.21 -31.80
C LYS A 561 26.77 7.44 -31.04
N VAL A 562 25.69 8.13 -30.72
CA VAL A 562 24.49 7.52 -30.12
C VAL A 562 23.73 6.73 -31.17
N ASP A 563 23.21 5.56 -30.78
CA ASP A 563 22.26 4.81 -31.61
C ASP A 563 20.96 5.61 -31.76
N LYS A 564 20.78 6.19 -32.95
CA LYS A 564 19.67 7.10 -33.24
C LYS A 564 18.31 6.41 -33.19
N GLU A 565 18.24 5.12 -33.58
CA GLU A 565 17.00 4.36 -33.54
C GLU A 565 16.61 4.04 -32.09
N ASN A 566 17.56 3.56 -31.29
CA ASN A 566 17.34 3.27 -29.87
C ASN A 566 16.89 4.53 -29.10
N ARG A 567 17.58 5.66 -29.30
CA ARG A 567 17.23 6.95 -28.68
C ARG A 567 15.83 7.39 -29.07
N ALA A 568 15.47 7.37 -30.35
CA ALA A 568 14.17 7.80 -30.82
C ALA A 568 13.03 6.94 -30.23
N LEU A 569 13.25 5.62 -30.10
CA LEU A 569 12.27 4.73 -29.48
C LEU A 569 12.12 5.00 -27.98
N ALA A 570 13.23 5.27 -27.26
CA ALA A 570 13.19 5.66 -25.86
C ALA A 570 12.45 7.01 -25.67
N GLU A 571 12.71 8.00 -26.53
CA GLU A 571 12.01 9.30 -26.54
C GLU A 571 10.50 9.17 -26.75
N ASN A 572 10.07 8.28 -27.67
CA ASN A 572 8.67 7.97 -27.92
C ASN A 572 7.99 7.43 -26.66
N ASN A 573 8.60 6.47 -26.00
CA ASN A 573 8.09 5.86 -24.79
C ASN A 573 8.09 6.83 -23.60
N HIS A 574 9.14 7.62 -23.45
CA HIS A 574 9.21 8.63 -22.39
C HIS A 574 8.19 9.75 -22.58
N SER A 575 8.04 10.24 -23.78
CA SER A 575 7.03 11.28 -24.07
C SER A 575 5.61 10.75 -23.91
N ALA A 576 5.34 9.50 -24.30
CA ALA A 576 4.06 8.85 -24.05
C ALA A 576 3.75 8.68 -22.54
N THR A 577 4.76 8.51 -21.72
CA THR A 577 4.61 8.40 -20.24
C THR A 577 4.02 9.69 -19.65
N HIS A 578 4.45 10.86 -20.11
CA HIS A 578 3.86 12.15 -19.69
C HIS A 578 2.39 12.28 -20.08
N LEU A 579 2.04 11.89 -21.32
CA LEU A 579 0.65 11.86 -21.76
C LEU A 579 -0.18 10.86 -20.92
N LEU A 580 0.37 9.69 -20.64
CA LEU A 580 -0.26 8.66 -19.84
C LEU A 580 -0.52 9.15 -18.40
N GLN A 581 0.45 9.76 -17.74
CA GLN A 581 0.28 10.31 -16.40
C GLN A 581 -0.87 11.31 -16.34
N LYS A 582 -0.92 12.24 -17.28
CA LYS A 582 -2.00 13.23 -17.36
C LYS A 582 -3.35 12.58 -17.62
N ALA A 583 -3.43 11.63 -18.55
CA ALA A 583 -4.66 10.90 -18.87
C ALA A 583 -5.18 10.11 -17.66
N LEU A 584 -4.28 9.43 -16.93
CA LEU A 584 -4.64 8.73 -15.70
C LEU A 584 -5.22 9.67 -14.64
N ARG A 585 -4.62 10.84 -14.43
CA ARG A 585 -5.16 11.85 -13.51
C ARG A 585 -6.53 12.38 -13.95
N MET A 586 -6.78 12.51 -15.24
CA MET A 586 -8.09 12.94 -15.75
C MET A 586 -9.18 11.88 -15.55
N VAL A 587 -8.83 10.59 -15.67
CA VAL A 587 -9.80 9.49 -15.60
C VAL A 587 -10.01 9.03 -14.15
N LEU A 588 -8.94 8.91 -13.36
CA LEU A 588 -8.96 8.33 -12.03
C LEU A 588 -8.97 9.38 -10.90
N GLY A 589 -8.51 10.59 -11.19
CA GLY A 589 -8.44 11.69 -10.23
C GLY A 589 -7.03 12.15 -9.87
N ASN A 590 -6.95 13.27 -9.16
CA ASN A 590 -5.69 13.96 -8.84
C ASN A 590 -4.77 13.22 -7.85
N HIS A 591 -5.25 12.16 -7.20
CA HIS A 591 -4.45 11.30 -6.32
C HIS A 591 -3.45 10.41 -7.07
N VAL A 592 -3.58 10.34 -8.41
CA VAL A 592 -2.64 9.59 -9.24
C VAL A 592 -1.30 10.33 -9.28
N GLU A 593 -0.29 9.72 -8.70
CA GLU A 593 1.09 10.20 -8.68
C GLU A 593 2.04 9.10 -9.15
N GLN A 594 3.14 9.50 -9.76
CA GLN A 594 4.17 8.56 -10.20
C GLN A 594 4.83 7.91 -8.96
N ALA A 595 4.80 6.59 -8.91
CA ALA A 595 5.54 5.78 -7.94
C ALA A 595 6.83 5.19 -8.54
N GLY A 596 6.91 5.10 -9.86
CA GLY A 596 8.07 4.63 -10.59
C GLY A 596 7.85 4.71 -12.09
N SER A 597 8.93 4.73 -12.87
CA SER A 597 8.89 4.75 -14.34
C SER A 597 10.07 4.00 -14.92
N LEU A 598 9.88 3.39 -16.08
CA LEU A 598 10.93 2.83 -16.92
C LEU A 598 10.56 3.06 -18.39
N ASN A 599 11.41 3.79 -19.10
CA ASN A 599 11.25 4.10 -20.52
C ASN A 599 12.50 3.68 -21.28
N ASN A 600 12.38 2.67 -22.13
CA ASN A 600 13.46 2.19 -22.98
C ASN A 600 12.96 2.03 -24.43
N ALA A 601 13.80 1.54 -25.31
CA ALA A 601 13.46 1.37 -26.73
C ALA A 601 12.34 0.34 -26.96
N GLN A 602 12.12 -0.61 -26.04
CA GLN A 602 11.19 -1.71 -26.20
C GLN A 602 9.78 -1.35 -25.71
N ARG A 603 9.67 -0.66 -24.56
CA ARG A 603 8.38 -0.37 -23.91
C ARG A 603 8.51 0.77 -22.91
N LEU A 604 7.37 1.24 -22.46
CA LEU A 604 7.27 2.02 -21.24
C LEU A 604 6.60 1.20 -20.13
N ARG A 605 6.98 1.49 -18.89
CA ARG A 605 6.37 1.00 -17.66
C ARG A 605 6.13 2.20 -16.76
N PHE A 606 4.91 2.31 -16.26
CA PHE A 606 4.52 3.39 -15.37
C PHE A 606 3.84 2.84 -14.13
N ASP A 607 4.45 3.06 -12.97
CA ASP A 607 3.93 2.71 -11.67
C ASP A 607 3.30 3.94 -11.04
N PHE A 608 2.05 3.84 -10.62
CA PHE A 608 1.28 4.98 -10.11
C PHE A 608 0.43 4.62 -8.90
N THR A 609 0.13 5.63 -8.08
CA THR A 609 -0.72 5.47 -6.90
C THR A 609 -2.17 5.34 -7.31
N HIS A 610 -2.79 4.19 -7.02
CA HIS A 610 -4.22 3.98 -7.15
C HIS A 610 -4.66 2.77 -6.33
N PHE A 611 -5.85 2.87 -5.73
CA PHE A 611 -6.35 1.92 -4.74
C PHE A 611 -7.04 0.69 -5.33
N SER A 612 -7.40 0.67 -6.62
CA SER A 612 -8.12 -0.44 -7.27
C SER A 612 -7.52 -0.83 -8.62
N ALA A 613 -7.84 -2.05 -9.09
CA ALA A 613 -7.64 -2.40 -10.49
C ALA A 613 -8.50 -1.48 -11.36
N MET A 614 -7.95 -1.04 -12.48
CA MET A 614 -8.70 -0.27 -13.45
C MET A 614 -9.69 -1.17 -14.19
N THR A 615 -10.85 -0.60 -14.51
CA THR A 615 -11.82 -1.28 -15.36
C THR A 615 -11.40 -1.23 -16.83
N ALA A 616 -11.99 -2.10 -17.66
CA ALA A 616 -11.71 -2.10 -19.08
C ALA A 616 -12.10 -0.75 -19.75
N GLU A 617 -13.16 -0.13 -19.27
CA GLU A 617 -13.64 1.18 -19.74
C GLU A 617 -12.66 2.31 -19.36
N GLU A 618 -12.12 2.29 -18.15
CA GLU A 618 -11.12 3.26 -17.70
C GLU A 618 -9.83 3.13 -18.50
N LEU A 619 -9.34 1.90 -18.71
CA LEU A 619 -8.17 1.62 -19.52
C LEU A 619 -8.35 2.11 -20.96
N GLN A 620 -9.50 1.81 -21.57
CA GLN A 620 -9.81 2.26 -22.92
C GLN A 620 -9.86 3.79 -23.00
N LYS A 621 -10.50 4.44 -22.02
CA LYS A 621 -10.58 5.90 -21.97
C LYS A 621 -9.21 6.57 -21.84
N VAL A 622 -8.32 6.01 -21.02
CA VAL A 622 -6.94 6.50 -20.88
C VAL A 622 -6.20 6.35 -22.21
N GLU A 623 -6.29 5.18 -22.85
CA GLU A 623 -5.68 4.90 -24.15
C GLU A 623 -6.19 5.85 -25.25
N ASP A 624 -7.49 6.10 -25.27
CA ASP A 624 -8.12 7.02 -26.25
C ASP A 624 -7.62 8.45 -26.07
N ILE A 625 -7.54 8.95 -24.83
CA ILE A 625 -7.02 10.29 -24.53
C ILE A 625 -5.56 10.42 -24.98
N VAL A 626 -4.70 9.45 -24.65
CA VAL A 626 -3.29 9.48 -25.07
C VAL A 626 -3.17 9.49 -26.59
N ASN A 627 -3.90 8.61 -27.30
CA ASN A 627 -3.89 8.56 -28.74
C ASN A 627 -4.51 9.80 -29.40
N GLU A 628 -5.48 10.46 -28.75
CA GLU A 628 -6.00 11.74 -29.18
C GLU A 628 -4.89 12.81 -29.18
N LYS A 629 -4.14 12.92 -28.06
CA LYS A 629 -3.04 13.91 -27.95
C LYS A 629 -1.85 13.60 -28.87
N ILE A 630 -1.63 12.34 -29.21
CA ILE A 630 -0.68 11.93 -30.24
C ILE A 630 -1.15 12.45 -31.62
N ARG A 631 -2.43 12.27 -31.99
CA ARG A 631 -3.01 12.73 -33.27
C ARG A 631 -3.06 14.22 -33.38
N GLU A 632 -3.24 14.96 -32.27
CA GLU A 632 -3.18 16.43 -32.27
C GLU A 632 -1.81 16.97 -32.64
N ASN A 633 -0.77 16.14 -32.62
CA ASN A 633 0.61 16.48 -32.95
C ASN A 633 1.12 17.73 -32.21
N LEU A 634 0.90 17.76 -30.91
CA LEU A 634 1.25 18.88 -30.05
C LEU A 634 2.77 19.11 -30.05
N PRO A 635 3.23 20.38 -30.10
CA PRO A 635 4.66 20.66 -29.96
C PRO A 635 5.14 20.36 -28.57
N VAL A 636 6.31 19.72 -28.43
CA VAL A 636 6.99 19.50 -27.17
C VAL A 636 8.01 20.62 -26.98
N VAL A 637 7.71 21.52 -26.06
CA VAL A 637 8.53 22.69 -25.76
C VAL A 637 9.27 22.46 -24.44
N ILE A 638 10.57 22.68 -24.49
CA ILE A 638 11.47 22.49 -23.35
C ILE A 638 12.09 23.82 -22.97
N LYS A 639 11.98 24.19 -21.68
CA LYS A 639 12.54 25.44 -21.16
C LYS A 639 13.28 25.18 -19.84
N ASN A 640 14.46 25.76 -19.73
CA ASN A 640 15.16 25.86 -18.46
C ASN A 640 14.75 27.19 -17.79
N MET A 641 14.28 27.14 -16.55
CA MET A 641 13.84 28.32 -15.83
C MET A 641 14.06 28.15 -14.31
N PRO A 642 14.09 29.27 -13.57
CA PRO A 642 14.11 29.20 -12.11
C PRO A 642 12.94 28.41 -11.55
N ILE A 643 13.18 27.60 -10.50
CA ILE A 643 12.16 26.72 -9.91
C ILE A 643 10.90 27.48 -9.48
N GLU A 644 11.05 28.72 -9.00
CA GLU A 644 9.93 29.56 -8.56
C GLU A 644 9.05 30.03 -9.74
N GLU A 645 9.63 30.20 -10.92
CA GLU A 645 8.87 30.51 -12.14
C GLU A 645 8.17 29.22 -12.65
N ALA A 646 8.87 28.10 -12.59
CA ALA A 646 8.36 26.82 -13.01
C ALA A 646 7.12 26.37 -12.19
N LYS A 647 7.13 26.58 -10.88
CA LYS A 647 5.96 26.33 -10.02
C LYS A 647 4.73 27.14 -10.42
N LYS A 648 4.91 28.38 -10.89
CA LYS A 648 3.80 29.26 -11.34
C LYS A 648 3.16 28.79 -12.64
N THR A 649 3.84 27.95 -13.43
CA THR A 649 3.27 27.39 -14.66
C THR A 649 2.28 26.26 -14.41
N GLY A 650 2.13 25.80 -13.15
CA GLY A 650 1.33 24.63 -12.81
C GLY A 650 2.00 23.30 -13.18
N ALA A 651 3.30 23.30 -13.44
CA ALA A 651 4.06 22.12 -13.80
C ALA A 651 4.05 21.10 -12.64
N ALA A 652 3.77 19.84 -12.97
CA ALA A 652 3.86 18.75 -12.01
C ALA A 652 5.33 18.43 -11.72
N ALA A 653 5.68 18.41 -10.43
CA ALA A 653 6.98 17.97 -9.96
C ALA A 653 6.87 16.56 -9.36
N LEU A 654 7.87 15.73 -9.54
CA LEU A 654 7.92 14.42 -8.91
C LEU A 654 8.15 14.57 -7.39
N PHE A 655 7.36 13.88 -6.62
CA PHE A 655 7.47 13.87 -5.16
C PHE A 655 8.82 13.28 -4.72
N GLY A 656 9.60 14.04 -3.93
CA GLY A 656 10.81 13.54 -3.29
C GLY A 656 12.12 13.74 -4.06
N GLU A 657 12.11 14.33 -5.26
CA GLU A 657 13.35 14.71 -5.95
C GLU A 657 13.84 16.09 -5.48
N LYS A 658 15.16 16.20 -5.30
CA LYS A 658 15.82 17.49 -5.05
C LYS A 658 16.08 18.17 -6.40
N TYR A 659 15.37 19.22 -6.68
CA TYR A 659 15.60 20.06 -7.84
C TYR A 659 16.61 21.15 -7.50
N GLY A 660 17.48 21.51 -8.46
CA GLY A 660 18.35 22.67 -8.35
C GLY A 660 17.58 23.98 -8.54
N ASP A 661 18.26 25.12 -8.41
CA ASP A 661 17.69 26.45 -8.60
C ASP A 661 17.08 26.66 -10.00
N ILE A 662 17.63 25.98 -11.00
CA ILE A 662 17.14 25.96 -12.40
C ILE A 662 16.61 24.56 -12.71
N VAL A 663 15.37 24.48 -13.17
CA VAL A 663 14.69 23.24 -13.55
C VAL A 663 14.34 23.22 -15.03
N ARG A 664 14.36 22.03 -15.61
CA ARG A 664 13.95 21.78 -16.99
C ARG A 664 12.48 21.43 -17.02
N VAL A 665 11.67 22.29 -17.62
CA VAL A 665 10.23 22.13 -17.78
C VAL A 665 9.94 21.64 -19.19
N VAL A 666 9.24 20.52 -19.30
CA VAL A 666 8.77 19.91 -20.53
C VAL A 666 7.27 20.14 -20.64
N SER A 667 6.81 20.77 -21.71
CA SER A 667 5.39 20.99 -21.98
C SER A 667 4.98 20.39 -23.34
N MET A 668 3.87 19.67 -23.34
CA MET A 668 3.23 19.08 -24.53
C MET A 668 1.93 19.84 -24.80
N GLY A 669 2.03 20.97 -25.51
CA GLY A 669 0.98 21.97 -25.53
C GLY A 669 0.61 22.43 -24.14
N ASP A 670 -0.70 22.62 -23.90
CA ASP A 670 -1.26 22.92 -22.58
C ASP A 670 -1.75 21.64 -21.85
N PHE A 671 -1.55 20.47 -22.44
CA PHE A 671 -2.07 19.21 -21.91
C PHE A 671 -1.23 18.66 -20.76
N SER A 672 0.09 18.55 -20.93
CA SER A 672 1.02 18.09 -19.90
C SER A 672 2.16 19.08 -19.73
N ILE A 673 2.43 19.50 -18.49
CA ILE A 673 3.55 20.36 -18.13
C ILE A 673 4.21 19.74 -16.89
N GLU A 674 5.48 19.32 -17.02
CA GLU A 674 6.16 18.55 -15.98
C GLU A 674 7.65 18.88 -15.89
N PHE A 675 8.24 18.72 -14.70
CA PHE A 675 9.69 18.78 -14.51
C PHE A 675 10.31 17.48 -15.00
N CYS A 676 11.12 17.53 -16.03
CA CYS A 676 11.73 16.33 -16.57
C CYS A 676 13.11 16.61 -17.19
N GLY A 677 14.12 15.81 -16.77
CA GLY A 677 15.48 15.84 -17.30
C GLY A 677 15.71 14.91 -18.51
N GLY A 678 14.70 14.12 -18.92
CA GLY A 678 14.84 13.13 -19.99
C GLY A 678 14.83 13.72 -21.39
N THR A 679 15.09 12.86 -22.39
CA THR A 679 14.99 13.24 -23.81
C THR A 679 13.58 12.96 -24.33
N HIS A 680 13.09 13.79 -25.25
CA HIS A 680 11.71 13.76 -25.71
C HIS A 680 11.61 13.98 -27.21
N VAL A 681 10.50 13.50 -27.78
CA VAL A 681 10.14 13.79 -29.16
C VAL A 681 9.90 15.30 -29.37
N LYS A 682 10.06 15.77 -30.59
CA LYS A 682 9.80 17.19 -30.93
C LYS A 682 8.30 17.51 -30.97
N ASN A 683 7.49 16.55 -31.35
CA ASN A 683 6.03 16.64 -31.38
C ASN A 683 5.42 15.31 -30.96
N THR A 684 4.24 15.34 -30.34
CA THR A 684 3.55 14.13 -29.87
C THR A 684 3.21 13.16 -31.01
N GLY A 685 3.02 13.66 -32.21
CA GLY A 685 2.79 12.84 -33.43
C GLY A 685 3.94 11.87 -33.74
N ASN A 686 5.18 12.14 -33.31
CA ASN A 686 6.32 11.24 -33.50
C ASN A 686 6.16 9.92 -32.71
N ILE A 687 5.33 9.91 -31.67
CA ILE A 687 5.00 8.70 -30.88
C ILE A 687 4.21 7.70 -31.73
N MET A 688 3.59 8.13 -32.81
CA MET A 688 2.77 7.38 -33.77
C MET A 688 1.46 6.86 -33.17
N ALA A 689 1.54 5.96 -32.20
CA ALA A 689 0.39 5.36 -31.49
C ALA A 689 0.83 4.78 -30.16
N PHE A 690 -0.15 4.58 -29.28
CA PHE A 690 0.03 4.08 -27.93
C PHE A 690 -0.94 2.94 -27.65
N LYS A 691 -0.49 1.87 -26.99
CA LYS A 691 -1.30 0.71 -26.57
C LYS A 691 -0.92 0.23 -25.20
N ILE A 692 -1.89 0.16 -24.29
CA ILE A 692 -1.74 -0.51 -22.99
C ILE A 692 -1.74 -2.01 -23.21
N LEU A 693 -0.70 -2.70 -22.74
CA LEU A 693 -0.59 -4.16 -22.77
C LEU A 693 -1.17 -4.81 -21.53
N SER A 694 -0.89 -4.23 -20.37
CA SER A 694 -1.31 -4.77 -19.08
C SER A 694 -1.47 -3.69 -18.04
N GLU A 695 -2.34 -3.96 -17.06
CA GLU A 695 -2.48 -3.20 -15.83
C GLU A 695 -2.51 -4.19 -14.66
N THR A 696 -1.60 -4.02 -13.70
CA THR A 696 -1.41 -4.97 -12.59
C THR A 696 -1.11 -4.25 -11.28
N GLY A 697 -1.36 -4.91 -10.13
CA GLY A 697 -0.92 -4.43 -8.82
C GLY A 697 0.52 -4.83 -8.56
N VAL A 698 1.33 -3.88 -8.08
CA VAL A 698 2.75 -4.10 -7.73
C VAL A 698 2.95 -4.11 -6.23
N ALA A 699 2.26 -3.19 -5.57
CA ALA A 699 2.24 -3.08 -4.12
C ALA A 699 0.85 -2.59 -3.66
N ALA A 700 0.63 -2.56 -2.37
CA ALA A 700 -0.61 -1.99 -1.84
C ALA A 700 -0.71 -0.51 -2.22
N GLY A 701 -1.80 -0.14 -2.90
CA GLY A 701 -2.01 1.22 -3.38
C GLY A 701 -1.15 1.65 -4.58
N VAL A 702 -0.39 0.73 -5.21
CA VAL A 702 0.43 1.01 -6.40
C VAL A 702 0.02 0.08 -7.54
N ARG A 703 -0.30 0.68 -8.66
CA ARG A 703 -0.67 0.01 -9.91
C ARG A 703 0.43 0.22 -10.95
N ARG A 704 0.58 -0.74 -11.84
CA ARG A 704 1.55 -0.72 -12.94
C ARG A 704 0.85 -0.83 -14.27
N ILE A 705 1.14 0.08 -15.18
CA ILE A 705 0.82 -0.03 -16.60
C ILE A 705 2.10 -0.33 -17.37
N GLU A 706 2.02 -1.30 -18.28
CA GLU A 706 2.99 -1.52 -19.33
C GLU A 706 2.34 -1.20 -20.68
N ALA A 707 3.04 -0.43 -21.52
CA ALA A 707 2.51 0.00 -22.79
C ALA A 707 3.60 0.07 -23.88
N LEU A 708 3.16 0.09 -25.12
CA LEU A 708 3.99 0.18 -26.31
C LEU A 708 3.64 1.43 -27.13
N THR A 709 4.66 1.92 -27.84
CA THR A 709 4.52 2.99 -28.82
C THR A 709 5.21 2.62 -30.13
N SER A 710 5.00 3.40 -31.16
CA SER A 710 5.74 3.39 -32.43
C SER A 710 6.07 1.99 -32.97
N LYS A 711 7.33 1.72 -33.29
CA LYS A 711 7.79 0.43 -33.84
C LYS A 711 7.44 -0.76 -32.96
N GLY A 712 7.60 -0.66 -31.63
CA GLY A 712 7.25 -1.73 -30.69
C GLY A 712 5.79 -2.13 -30.79
N LEU A 713 4.89 -1.18 -30.98
CA LEU A 713 3.46 -1.43 -31.21
C LEU A 713 3.19 -2.09 -32.56
N LEU A 714 3.85 -1.66 -33.62
CA LEU A 714 3.71 -2.29 -34.94
C LEU A 714 4.20 -3.74 -34.94
N ASP A 715 5.34 -3.99 -34.31
CA ASP A 715 5.89 -5.34 -34.16
C ASP A 715 4.93 -6.24 -33.34
N TYR A 716 4.32 -5.69 -32.31
CA TYR A 716 3.30 -6.39 -31.50
C TYR A 716 2.08 -6.78 -32.37
N TYR A 717 1.52 -5.85 -33.13
CA TYR A 717 0.37 -6.15 -33.99
C TYR A 717 0.72 -7.16 -35.10
N SER A 718 1.90 -7.03 -35.71
CA SER A 718 2.38 -7.98 -36.72
C SER A 718 2.53 -9.39 -36.14
N ALA A 719 3.00 -9.49 -34.89
CA ALA A 719 3.08 -10.79 -34.20
C ALA A 719 1.69 -11.37 -33.87
N GLN A 720 0.72 -10.52 -33.48
CA GLN A 720 -0.67 -10.98 -33.25
C GLN A 720 -1.33 -11.42 -34.55
N GLU A 721 -1.17 -10.65 -35.63
CA GLU A 721 -1.68 -11.00 -36.95
C GLU A 721 -1.12 -12.35 -37.44
N LYS A 722 0.19 -12.54 -37.28
CA LYS A 722 0.84 -13.82 -37.61
C LYS A 722 0.22 -15.00 -36.83
N LYS A 723 0.04 -14.84 -35.51
CA LYS A 723 -0.60 -15.87 -34.67
C LYS A 723 -2.03 -16.16 -35.13
N LEU A 724 -2.78 -15.13 -35.47
CA LEU A 724 -4.15 -15.25 -35.97
C LEU A 724 -4.18 -16.08 -37.27
N HIS A 725 -3.29 -15.77 -38.23
CA HIS A 725 -3.17 -16.51 -39.49
C HIS A 725 -2.72 -17.96 -39.29
N GLU A 726 -1.75 -18.20 -38.40
CA GLU A 726 -1.32 -19.55 -38.02
C GLU A 726 -2.47 -20.36 -37.41
N THR A 727 -3.24 -19.72 -36.50
CA THR A 727 -4.43 -20.35 -35.89
C THR A 727 -5.50 -20.67 -36.95
N ALA A 728 -5.77 -19.74 -37.85
CA ALA A 728 -6.69 -19.97 -38.97
C ALA A 728 -6.25 -21.16 -39.83
N LYS A 729 -4.96 -21.23 -40.16
CA LYS A 729 -4.39 -22.35 -40.91
C LYS A 729 -4.56 -23.71 -40.24
N LEU A 730 -4.32 -23.79 -38.91
CA LEU A 730 -4.56 -25.02 -38.12
C LEU A 730 -6.02 -25.46 -38.19
N LEU A 731 -6.95 -24.50 -38.16
CA LEU A 731 -8.39 -24.74 -38.21
C LEU A 731 -8.92 -24.95 -39.64
N LYS A 732 -8.05 -24.83 -40.66
CA LYS A 732 -8.45 -24.78 -42.08
C LYS A 732 -9.55 -23.71 -42.32
N ALA A 733 -9.33 -22.54 -41.76
CA ALA A 733 -10.23 -21.40 -41.79
C ALA A 733 -9.52 -20.13 -42.31
N THR A 734 -10.23 -19.04 -42.50
CA THR A 734 -9.66 -17.71 -42.64
C THR A 734 -9.73 -16.98 -41.31
N PRO A 735 -8.94 -15.91 -41.08
CA PRO A 735 -9.01 -15.14 -39.83
C PRO A 735 -10.42 -14.69 -39.47
N GLU A 736 -11.24 -14.33 -40.41
CA GLU A 736 -12.59 -13.80 -40.22
C GLU A 736 -13.59 -14.86 -39.74
N ASN A 737 -13.35 -16.16 -40.02
CA ASN A 737 -14.28 -17.24 -39.66
C ASN A 737 -13.72 -18.24 -38.66
N ILE A 738 -12.64 -17.85 -37.92
CA ILE A 738 -12.06 -18.66 -36.84
C ILE A 738 -13.11 -19.03 -35.78
N GLU A 739 -13.89 -18.02 -35.33
CA GLU A 739 -14.89 -18.21 -34.27
C GLU A 739 -15.97 -19.22 -34.68
N GLU A 740 -16.46 -19.11 -35.91
CA GLU A 740 -17.43 -20.03 -36.45
C GLU A 740 -16.88 -21.47 -36.51
N LYS A 741 -15.62 -21.59 -36.96
CA LYS A 741 -14.95 -22.91 -37.06
C LYS A 741 -14.68 -23.53 -35.69
N VAL A 742 -14.25 -22.73 -34.72
CA VAL A 742 -14.06 -23.21 -33.33
C VAL A 742 -15.41 -23.63 -32.73
N SER A 743 -16.46 -22.83 -32.92
CA SER A 743 -17.81 -23.17 -32.45
C SER A 743 -18.33 -24.47 -33.08
N HIS A 744 -18.08 -24.66 -34.37
CA HIS A 744 -18.42 -25.90 -35.06
C HIS A 744 -17.69 -27.13 -34.48
N LEU A 745 -16.35 -27.01 -34.27
CA LEU A 745 -15.53 -28.07 -33.66
C LEU A 745 -15.94 -28.38 -32.23
N MET A 746 -16.31 -27.39 -31.45
CA MET A 746 -16.82 -27.61 -30.09
C MET A 746 -18.15 -28.36 -30.09
N ASN A 747 -19.06 -28.03 -31.01
CA ASN A 747 -20.35 -28.68 -31.15
C ASN A 747 -20.17 -30.10 -31.63
N GLU A 748 -19.30 -30.36 -32.64
CA GLU A 748 -18.94 -31.68 -33.14
C GLU A 748 -18.34 -32.55 -32.03
N ASN A 749 -17.40 -32.01 -31.24
CA ASN A 749 -16.82 -32.71 -30.10
C ASN A 749 -17.86 -33.08 -29.03
N LYS A 750 -18.83 -32.18 -28.77
CA LYS A 750 -19.94 -32.48 -27.87
C LYS A 750 -20.87 -33.58 -28.42
N ALA A 751 -21.18 -33.52 -29.72
CA ALA A 751 -21.99 -34.54 -30.38
C ALA A 751 -21.29 -35.90 -30.36
N LEU A 752 -20.00 -35.96 -30.73
CA LEU A 752 -19.20 -37.18 -30.70
C LEU A 752 -19.11 -37.80 -29.29
N LYS A 753 -18.94 -36.98 -28.26
CA LYS A 753 -18.98 -37.47 -26.87
C LYS A 753 -20.32 -38.11 -26.52
N GLY A 754 -21.43 -37.47 -26.91
CA GLY A 754 -22.78 -38.02 -26.72
C GLY A 754 -23.01 -39.29 -27.49
N GLU A 755 -22.49 -39.41 -28.75
CA GLU A 755 -22.57 -40.62 -29.54
C GLU A 755 -21.77 -41.77 -28.91
N VAL A 756 -20.55 -41.49 -28.43
CA VAL A 756 -19.73 -42.48 -27.70
C VAL A 756 -20.45 -42.98 -26.45
N GLU A 757 -21.07 -42.10 -25.66
CA GLU A 757 -21.87 -42.52 -24.51
C GLU A 757 -23.10 -43.36 -24.92
N SER A 758 -23.79 -42.96 -25.98
CA SER A 758 -24.94 -43.70 -26.52
C SER A 758 -24.53 -45.10 -27.03
N LEU A 759 -23.40 -45.17 -27.75
CA LEU A 759 -22.87 -46.46 -28.25
C LEU A 759 -22.42 -47.38 -27.11
N LYS A 760 -21.75 -46.82 -26.08
CA LYS A 760 -21.42 -47.57 -24.86
C LYS A 760 -22.65 -48.09 -24.15
N SER A 761 -23.71 -47.29 -24.05
CA SER A 761 -24.97 -47.69 -23.44
C SER A 761 -25.69 -48.81 -24.27
N LYS A 762 -25.62 -48.75 -25.61
CA LYS A 762 -26.17 -49.78 -26.48
C LYS A 762 -25.40 -51.09 -26.36
N LEU A 763 -24.07 -51.07 -26.39
CA LEU A 763 -23.23 -52.22 -26.18
C LEU A 763 -23.48 -52.87 -24.81
N ALA A 764 -23.69 -52.09 -23.79
CA ALA A 764 -24.03 -52.56 -22.45
C ALA A 764 -25.43 -53.25 -22.42
N LYS A 765 -26.43 -52.72 -23.17
CA LYS A 765 -27.76 -53.30 -23.28
C LYS A 765 -27.76 -54.65 -24.07
N ASP A 766 -27.00 -54.71 -25.17
CA ASP A 766 -26.88 -55.95 -25.99
C ASP A 766 -26.18 -57.03 -25.19
N ALA A 767 -25.12 -56.70 -24.46
CA ALA A 767 -24.46 -57.62 -23.54
C ALA A 767 -25.40 -58.19 -22.44
N MET A 768 -26.42 -57.37 -22.04
CA MET A 768 -27.38 -57.78 -21.01
C MET A 768 -28.34 -58.91 -21.41
N GLY A 769 -28.63 -59.03 -22.69
CA GLY A 769 -29.50 -60.14 -23.23
C GLY A 769 -28.89 -61.54 -23.06
N ASP A 770 -27.62 -61.65 -23.35
CA ASP A 770 -26.90 -62.96 -23.29
C ASP A 770 -26.52 -63.33 -21.84
N VAL A 771 -26.35 -62.31 -20.99
CA VAL A 771 -25.93 -62.54 -19.60
C VAL A 771 -27.03 -63.13 -18.73
N MET A 772 -28.28 -62.79 -18.94
CA MET A 772 -29.39 -63.41 -18.18
C MET A 772 -29.59 -64.90 -18.41
N ASN A 773 -29.07 -65.45 -19.52
CA ASN A 773 -29.08 -66.90 -19.78
C ASN A 773 -28.06 -67.68 -18.93
N GLN A 774 -27.16 -66.96 -18.22
CA GLN A 774 -26.10 -67.60 -17.40
C GLN A 774 -26.49 -67.62 -15.89
N VAL A 775 -27.74 -67.33 -15.55
CA VAL A 775 -28.21 -67.35 -14.16
C VAL A 775 -28.28 -68.85 -13.70
N GLU A 776 -27.59 -69.09 -12.60
CA GLU A 776 -27.58 -70.34 -11.89
C GLU A 776 -28.31 -70.24 -10.54
N GLU A 777 -28.65 -71.35 -9.97
CA GLU A 777 -29.22 -71.43 -8.62
C GLU A 777 -28.22 -72.09 -7.66
N VAL A 778 -27.92 -71.33 -6.53
CA VAL A 778 -27.00 -71.79 -5.51
C VAL A 778 -27.74 -71.81 -4.17
N LYS A 779 -28.02 -73.00 -3.66
CA LYS A 779 -28.81 -73.25 -2.42
C LYS A 779 -30.11 -72.40 -2.32
N GLY A 780 -30.85 -72.39 -3.48
CA GLY A 780 -32.12 -71.57 -3.50
C GLY A 780 -31.97 -70.10 -3.79
N VAL A 781 -30.76 -69.56 -3.96
CA VAL A 781 -30.47 -68.16 -4.31
C VAL A 781 -30.01 -68.10 -5.77
N LYS A 782 -30.64 -67.29 -6.61
CA LYS A 782 -30.12 -67.07 -7.97
C LYS A 782 -28.78 -66.37 -7.94
N PHE A 783 -27.86 -66.85 -8.70
CA PHE A 783 -26.51 -66.35 -8.85
C PHE A 783 -26.15 -66.06 -10.31
N LEU A 784 -25.64 -64.94 -10.57
CA LEU A 784 -25.16 -64.55 -11.87
C LEU A 784 -23.70 -64.09 -11.75
N ALA A 785 -22.79 -64.80 -12.41
CA ALA A 785 -21.39 -64.35 -12.47
C ALA A 785 -20.95 -64.35 -13.94
N THR A 786 -20.49 -63.21 -14.42
CA THR A 786 -20.09 -63.03 -15.82
C THR A 786 -19.01 -62.00 -16.00
N SER A 787 -18.27 -62.11 -17.12
CA SER A 787 -17.31 -61.04 -17.51
C SER A 787 -17.80 -60.27 -18.73
N LEU A 788 -17.51 -59.04 -18.76
CA LEU A 788 -17.83 -58.07 -19.82
C LEU A 788 -16.56 -57.41 -20.30
N GLU A 789 -16.42 -57.11 -21.57
CA GLU A 789 -15.26 -56.41 -22.09
C GLU A 789 -15.51 -54.91 -22.20
N GLY A 790 -14.52 -54.07 -21.86
CA GLY A 790 -14.54 -52.63 -22.11
C GLY A 790 -15.52 -51.80 -21.25
N VAL A 791 -16.13 -52.39 -20.21
CA VAL A 791 -17.05 -51.69 -19.30
C VAL A 791 -16.25 -51.12 -18.11
N ASP A 792 -16.36 -49.82 -17.88
CA ASP A 792 -15.73 -49.18 -16.70
C ASP A 792 -16.51 -49.45 -15.39
N MET A 793 -15.95 -49.07 -14.26
CA MET A 793 -16.56 -49.35 -12.95
C MET A 793 -17.95 -48.70 -12.77
N ASN A 794 -18.21 -47.56 -13.41
CA ASN A 794 -19.53 -46.93 -13.35
C ASN A 794 -20.52 -47.67 -14.20
N GLY A 795 -20.11 -48.10 -15.41
CA GLY A 795 -20.92 -48.98 -16.26
C GLY A 795 -21.24 -50.31 -15.60
N LEU A 796 -20.29 -50.91 -14.84
CA LEU A 796 -20.55 -52.15 -14.08
C LEU A 796 -21.58 -51.93 -12.96
N ARG A 797 -21.59 -50.76 -12.32
CA ARG A 797 -22.62 -50.42 -11.29
C ARG A 797 -24.00 -50.29 -11.90
N ASP A 798 -24.11 -49.54 -12.98
CA ASP A 798 -25.38 -49.33 -13.68
C ASP A 798 -25.95 -50.65 -14.21
N LEU A 799 -25.10 -51.48 -14.77
CA LEU A 799 -25.46 -52.84 -15.20
C LEU A 799 -25.85 -53.72 -14.03
N GLY A 800 -25.12 -53.70 -12.94
CA GLY A 800 -25.42 -54.47 -11.75
C GLY A 800 -26.78 -54.11 -11.14
N ASP A 801 -27.11 -52.82 -11.09
CA ASP A 801 -28.42 -52.35 -10.61
C ASP A 801 -29.54 -52.81 -11.57
N GLN A 802 -29.38 -52.74 -12.90
CA GLN A 802 -30.33 -53.18 -13.88
C GLN A 802 -30.50 -54.71 -13.89
N LEU A 803 -29.43 -55.46 -13.76
CA LEU A 803 -29.47 -56.90 -13.65
C LEU A 803 -30.09 -57.34 -12.33
N LYS A 804 -29.86 -56.65 -11.24
CA LYS A 804 -30.49 -56.88 -9.94
C LYS A 804 -32.02 -56.76 -10.03
N GLU A 805 -32.50 -55.72 -10.70
CA GLU A 805 -33.95 -55.51 -10.93
C GLU A 805 -34.58 -56.64 -11.75
N LYS A 806 -33.86 -57.11 -12.81
CA LYS A 806 -34.33 -58.22 -13.64
C LYS A 806 -34.22 -59.60 -12.99
N LEU A 807 -33.18 -59.82 -12.19
CA LEU A 807 -32.94 -61.06 -11.49
C LEU A 807 -34.02 -61.32 -10.40
N GLY A 808 -34.56 -60.25 -9.85
CA GLY A 808 -35.46 -60.23 -8.70
C GLY A 808 -34.71 -60.50 -7.39
N GLU A 809 -34.64 -61.75 -6.93
CA GLU A 809 -33.88 -62.11 -5.73
C GLU A 809 -32.63 -62.86 -6.08
N GLY A 810 -31.43 -62.39 -5.64
CA GLY A 810 -30.17 -63.10 -5.95
C GLY A 810 -28.89 -62.31 -5.72
N VAL A 811 -27.80 -62.86 -6.18
CA VAL A 811 -26.47 -62.23 -6.10
C VAL A 811 -25.88 -62.15 -7.51
N ILE A 812 -25.24 -61.05 -7.80
CA ILE A 812 -24.60 -60.76 -9.08
C ILE A 812 -23.14 -60.41 -8.83
N LEU A 813 -22.26 -61.07 -9.64
CA LEU A 813 -20.85 -60.67 -9.74
C LEU A 813 -20.52 -60.31 -11.19
N LEU A 814 -20.11 -59.14 -11.44
CA LEU A 814 -19.66 -58.68 -12.74
C LEU A 814 -18.15 -58.44 -12.72
N ALA A 815 -17.48 -58.91 -13.72
CA ALA A 815 -16.09 -58.64 -14.01
C ALA A 815 -15.96 -57.86 -15.31
N SER A 816 -15.02 -56.96 -15.41
CA SER A 816 -14.67 -56.31 -16.67
C SER A 816 -13.16 -56.15 -16.80
N VAL A 817 -12.68 -56.35 -18.02
CA VAL A 817 -11.29 -56.11 -18.40
C VAL A 817 -11.25 -54.91 -19.32
N ASN A 818 -10.50 -53.87 -18.89
CA ASN A 818 -10.31 -52.64 -19.67
C ASN A 818 -8.84 -52.25 -19.58
N ASP A 819 -8.15 -52.09 -20.70
CA ASP A 819 -6.71 -51.73 -20.79
C ASP A 819 -5.80 -52.54 -19.84
N GLY A 820 -6.05 -53.86 -19.78
CA GLY A 820 -5.26 -54.77 -18.94
C GLY A 820 -5.51 -54.68 -17.43
N LYS A 821 -6.51 -53.94 -17.01
CA LYS A 821 -6.98 -53.84 -15.62
C LYS A 821 -8.31 -54.58 -15.48
N VAL A 822 -8.46 -55.25 -14.36
CA VAL A 822 -9.72 -55.97 -14.02
C VAL A 822 -10.50 -55.09 -13.03
N SER A 823 -11.79 -54.92 -13.30
CA SER A 823 -12.77 -54.36 -12.38
C SER A 823 -13.76 -55.42 -11.97
N LEU A 824 -13.97 -55.60 -10.70
CA LEU A 824 -14.98 -56.52 -10.14
C LEU A 824 -16.04 -55.73 -9.39
N MET A 825 -17.31 -56.09 -9.59
CA MET A 825 -18.43 -55.53 -8.84
C MET A 825 -19.38 -56.63 -8.45
N ALA A 826 -19.76 -56.68 -7.17
CA ALA A 826 -20.77 -57.64 -6.69
C ALA A 826 -21.93 -56.86 -6.05
N THR A 827 -23.14 -57.33 -6.27
CA THR A 827 -24.34 -56.87 -5.61
C THR A 827 -25.23 -58.00 -5.16
N ALA A 828 -25.91 -57.84 -4.01
CA ALA A 828 -26.84 -58.80 -3.45
C ALA A 828 -28.17 -58.12 -3.12
N THR A 829 -29.28 -58.79 -3.33
CA THR A 829 -30.61 -58.35 -2.99
C THR A 829 -30.90 -58.55 -1.48
N ASP A 830 -31.91 -57.87 -0.97
CA ASP A 830 -32.29 -57.97 0.46
C ASP A 830 -32.71 -59.39 0.85
N GLY A 831 -33.39 -60.12 -0.03
CA GLY A 831 -33.74 -61.49 0.18
C GLY A 831 -32.56 -62.44 0.24
N ALA A 832 -31.62 -62.27 -0.69
CA ALA A 832 -30.37 -63.07 -0.70
C ALA A 832 -29.49 -62.73 0.54
N MET A 833 -29.43 -61.51 0.98
CA MET A 833 -28.72 -61.11 2.24
C MET A 833 -29.34 -61.76 3.47
N LYS A 834 -30.65 -61.88 3.57
CA LYS A 834 -31.33 -62.60 4.65
C LYS A 834 -31.00 -64.07 4.70
N GLN A 835 -30.62 -64.64 3.57
CA GLN A 835 -30.18 -66.05 3.47
C GLN A 835 -28.67 -66.24 3.69
N GLY A 836 -27.95 -65.18 4.03
CA GLY A 836 -26.53 -65.19 4.38
C GLY A 836 -25.59 -64.63 3.32
N ALA A 837 -26.10 -64.20 2.14
CA ALA A 837 -25.24 -63.62 1.08
C ALA A 837 -24.68 -62.26 1.47
N HIS A 838 -23.38 -62.03 1.17
CA HIS A 838 -22.68 -60.82 1.52
C HIS A 838 -21.71 -60.41 0.40
N ALA A 839 -22.06 -59.40 -0.39
CA ALA A 839 -21.28 -58.92 -1.53
C ALA A 839 -19.83 -58.55 -1.17
N GLY A 840 -19.60 -57.95 0.01
CA GLY A 840 -18.26 -57.58 0.48
C GLY A 840 -17.38 -58.81 0.75
N ASN A 841 -17.92 -59.88 1.31
CA ASN A 841 -17.19 -61.13 1.53
C ASN A 841 -16.92 -61.88 0.21
N LEU A 842 -17.88 -61.85 -0.69
CA LEU A 842 -17.74 -62.44 -2.04
C LEU A 842 -16.60 -61.78 -2.81
N ILE A 843 -16.59 -60.42 -2.85
CA ILE A 843 -15.49 -59.67 -3.48
C ILE A 843 -14.13 -59.99 -2.84
N LYS A 844 -14.06 -60.07 -1.51
CA LYS A 844 -12.81 -60.38 -0.81
C LYS A 844 -12.27 -61.76 -1.15
N ALA A 845 -13.13 -62.74 -1.36
CA ALA A 845 -12.74 -64.08 -1.73
C ALA A 845 -12.12 -64.11 -3.15
N VAL A 846 -12.69 -63.40 -4.11
CA VAL A 846 -12.29 -63.45 -5.51
C VAL A 846 -11.27 -62.41 -5.95
N ALA A 847 -11.15 -61.29 -5.27
CA ALA A 847 -10.28 -60.20 -5.67
C ALA A 847 -8.78 -60.57 -5.72
N LYS A 848 -8.34 -61.51 -4.89
CA LYS A 848 -6.95 -61.98 -4.88
C LYS A 848 -6.59 -62.77 -6.17
N LEU A 849 -7.54 -63.43 -6.79
CA LEU A 849 -7.33 -64.21 -8.01
C LEU A 849 -7.06 -63.32 -9.23
N VAL A 850 -7.63 -62.16 -9.24
CA VAL A 850 -7.37 -61.14 -10.25
C VAL A 850 -6.19 -60.23 -9.91
N GLY A 851 -5.37 -60.56 -8.91
CA GLY A 851 -4.21 -59.81 -8.51
C GLY A 851 -4.56 -58.43 -7.90
N GLY A 852 -5.64 -58.37 -7.16
CA GLY A 852 -6.17 -57.13 -6.62
C GLY A 852 -6.69 -57.22 -5.20
N GLY A 853 -7.36 -56.18 -4.78
CA GLY A 853 -8.00 -56.04 -3.47
C GLY A 853 -9.26 -55.20 -3.56
N GLY A 854 -10.19 -55.47 -2.69
CA GLY A 854 -11.43 -54.72 -2.61
C GLY A 854 -12.31 -55.16 -1.45
N GLY A 855 -13.50 -54.62 -1.38
CA GLY A 855 -14.48 -54.89 -0.36
C GLY A 855 -15.68 -53.98 -0.50
N GLY A 856 -16.56 -54.01 0.46
CA GLY A 856 -17.76 -53.20 0.44
C GLY A 856 -18.75 -53.61 1.49
N ARG A 857 -19.95 -53.14 1.35
CA ARG A 857 -21.10 -53.45 2.20
C ARG A 857 -21.75 -54.79 1.81
N PRO A 858 -22.63 -55.35 2.65
CA PRO A 858 -23.36 -56.59 2.30
C PRO A 858 -24.10 -56.53 0.98
N ASN A 859 -24.70 -55.39 0.65
CA ASN A 859 -25.51 -55.18 -0.55
C ASN A 859 -24.71 -54.83 -1.80
N MET A 860 -23.47 -54.26 -1.68
CA MET A 860 -22.63 -53.90 -2.81
C MET A 860 -21.16 -53.84 -2.42
N ALA A 861 -20.30 -54.34 -3.28
CA ALA A 861 -18.85 -54.34 -3.11
C ALA A 861 -18.11 -54.26 -4.45
N GLN A 862 -16.85 -53.80 -4.40
CA GLN A 862 -16.03 -53.58 -5.58
C GLN A 862 -14.57 -53.95 -5.31
N ALA A 863 -13.89 -54.37 -6.38
CA ALA A 863 -12.44 -54.56 -6.35
C ALA A 863 -11.80 -54.17 -7.70
N GLY A 864 -10.53 -53.83 -7.66
CA GLY A 864 -9.69 -53.68 -8.83
C GLY A 864 -8.57 -54.72 -8.83
N GLY A 865 -8.15 -55.17 -10.00
CA GLY A 865 -7.07 -56.15 -10.17
C GLY A 865 -6.17 -55.85 -11.35
N LYS A 866 -5.00 -56.51 -11.41
CA LYS A 866 -3.99 -56.34 -12.46
C LYS A 866 -3.76 -57.64 -13.27
N ASN A 867 -4.51 -58.71 -12.99
CA ASN A 867 -4.37 -60.01 -13.63
C ASN A 867 -5.65 -60.39 -14.40
N PRO A 868 -5.78 -60.02 -15.68
CA PRO A 868 -6.94 -60.44 -16.51
C PRO A 868 -7.12 -61.97 -16.66
N ALA A 869 -6.02 -62.74 -16.68
CA ALA A 869 -6.10 -64.22 -16.81
C ALA A 869 -6.77 -64.89 -15.60
N GLY A 870 -6.86 -64.18 -14.44
CA GLY A 870 -7.53 -64.71 -13.24
C GLY A 870 -9.04 -64.46 -13.19
N VAL A 871 -9.65 -63.87 -14.20
CA VAL A 871 -11.08 -63.49 -14.19
C VAL A 871 -11.96 -64.77 -14.22
N GLU A 872 -11.66 -65.76 -15.06
CA GLU A 872 -12.43 -67.06 -15.12
C GLU A 872 -12.37 -67.79 -13.78
N ASP A 873 -11.19 -67.85 -13.16
CA ASP A 873 -11.02 -68.46 -11.85
C ASP A 873 -11.77 -67.72 -10.76
N ALA A 874 -11.79 -66.42 -10.84
CA ALA A 874 -12.54 -65.56 -9.90
C ALA A 874 -14.06 -65.73 -10.02
N LEU A 875 -14.57 -65.88 -11.24
CA LEU A 875 -16.01 -66.17 -11.47
C LEU A 875 -16.42 -67.54 -10.96
N LYS A 876 -15.56 -68.59 -11.17
CA LYS A 876 -15.78 -69.94 -10.62
C LYS A 876 -15.71 -69.93 -9.08
N ALA A 877 -14.67 -69.39 -8.54
CA ALA A 877 -14.48 -69.32 -7.08
C ALA A 877 -15.59 -68.51 -6.37
N ALA A 878 -16.23 -67.59 -7.09
CA ALA A 878 -17.35 -66.85 -6.55
C ALA A 878 -18.56 -67.72 -6.22
N LYS A 879 -18.80 -68.69 -6.98
CA LYS A 879 -19.89 -69.68 -6.74
C LYS A 879 -19.64 -70.44 -5.43
N GLU A 880 -18.44 -71.02 -5.29
CA GLU A 880 -18.03 -71.71 -4.08
C GLU A 880 -18.05 -70.79 -2.82
N ALA A 881 -17.58 -69.55 -3.00
CA ALA A 881 -17.60 -68.56 -1.92
C ALA A 881 -19.04 -68.18 -1.50
N LEU A 882 -19.95 -68.07 -2.46
CA LEU A 882 -21.38 -67.87 -2.16
C LEU A 882 -22.01 -69.10 -1.49
N GLU A 883 -21.72 -70.29 -1.94
CA GLU A 883 -22.19 -71.55 -1.29
C GLU A 883 -21.77 -71.66 0.14
N GLY A 884 -20.57 -71.20 0.46
CA GLY A 884 -20.06 -71.17 1.83
C GLY A 884 -20.69 -70.06 2.71
N GLN A 885 -21.33 -69.05 2.12
CA GLN A 885 -22.03 -67.99 2.82
C GLN A 885 -23.49 -68.32 3.14
N LEU A 886 -24.12 -69.03 2.25
CA LEU A 886 -25.52 -69.44 2.36
C LEU A 886 -25.70 -70.61 3.35
N ALA A 887 -26.70 -70.48 4.21
CA ALA A 887 -27.01 -71.43 5.27
C ALA A 887 -27.52 -72.83 4.72
#